data_80ed91f33f1a2a8fa6a0be8ba9965387
#
_entry.id   80ed91f33f1a2a8fa6a0be8ba9965387
#
_cell.length_a   1.000
_cell.length_b   1.000
_cell.length_c   1.000
_cell.angle_alpha   90.00
_cell.angle_beta   90.00
_cell.angle_gamma   90.00
#
_symmetry.space_group_name_H-M   'P 1'
#
loop_
_entity.id
_entity.type
_entity.pdbx_description
1 polymer ?
#
loop_
_entity_poly.entity_id
_entity_poly.type
_entity_poly.pdbx_seq_one_letter_code
_entity_poly.pdbx_strand_id
1 'polypeptide(L)'
;MASRDTTQPDRPLLAGGEALRQDSERPSGGGPKWHPRTIDQARQQLSPQLQALQQAVSDTPAALRGARVVFEATVLPNYLANSYFPAELFREADLVPVGTRASIGPYQTKTKTEEDRPTKSYLLAGDERSIARVADLLNAENARGGAGTARDRLRQFETVRLPNVDEVLRSRPDVPAGELLTWEAVLHPAVDAAGETTAAEREAILEKWAAWVGLLGGEVAVDYRRNVGGMTFMPVRLPAGAAEEASRFNPLRALRPMPKVRPIPVDPLRVVTTADQLPAPPPGQRPQSDLRVAVFDGGVSHELPHLAPFVDSIEVTPEAADPHAVAHGTMVTGALLYGPLEDGQPLRTPEVGVDHFRVVPAPSPDPWDVDLYWILDRIVELVRARDYAIVNLSLGPSLPIDDQTEPHAWTARLDELAEERGVLFVTAVGNNGNDDAASGLNRVQVPADMVNALAIGACDRRAPQDGWRRAPYSAVGPGRPGARLKPCGVAFGGVDTQPFRGMVAGGRIGEAIGTSFAAPTANHGVAGLAARLGAALTTPDVLRAFALHFAEPPDGPALEEVGFGRLLERYDERWNCAENEASVLYRDTIERDQAISLPFPLPASAVAGRTIELSWTVVFTAATDPTDAVDYTQAGLEVAFRPHARRYTFRDPSTNKGVELDVQEQSQEVLAQLAAEAIPSALPATKPSDRRRNEVLQREEGKWETALHFAKRMRASSLFNPQLTVNYLAREDGSLTAAPALPFAMLVSMRAPQGVKLYEAVRQQYPVLTPLTARIPLRLRP
;
A
#
# COMPACT_ATOMS: atom_id res chain seq x y z
N MET A 1 -3.17 -20.57 -32.35
CA MET A 1 -2.93 -19.12 -32.33
C MET A 1 -3.07 -18.59 -33.75
N ALA A 2 -4.07 -17.78 -34.04
CA ALA A 2 -4.23 -17.19 -35.37
C ALA A 2 -3.17 -16.08 -35.52
N SER A 3 -2.36 -16.17 -36.57
CA SER A 3 -1.45 -15.08 -36.99
C SER A 3 -2.27 -13.81 -37.15
N ARG A 4 -1.98 -12.75 -36.40
CA ARG A 4 -2.55 -11.43 -36.68
C ARG A 4 -2.10 -11.00 -38.07
N ASP A 5 -3.06 -10.81 -38.92
CA ASP A 5 -2.92 -10.28 -40.27
C ASP A 5 -2.24 -8.89 -40.14
N THR A 6 -1.07 -8.70 -40.74
CA THR A 6 -0.28 -7.46 -40.72
C THR A 6 -0.98 -6.28 -41.41
N THR A 7 -2.19 -6.45 -41.89
CA THR A 7 -3.04 -5.43 -42.54
C THR A 7 -4.06 -4.78 -41.61
N GLN A 8 -4.15 -5.16 -40.34
CA GLN A 8 -5.11 -4.49 -39.43
C GLN A 8 -4.60 -3.10 -39.02
N PRO A 9 -5.44 -2.07 -39.06
CA PRO A 9 -5.05 -0.72 -38.67
C PRO A 9 -4.65 -0.71 -37.19
N ASP A 10 -3.56 0.03 -36.87
CA ASP A 10 -3.13 0.26 -35.49
C ASP A 10 -4.23 0.94 -34.68
N ARG A 11 -4.57 0.35 -33.52
CA ARG A 11 -5.57 0.87 -32.57
C ARG A 11 -4.95 1.07 -31.19
N PRO A 12 -3.96 1.96 -31.04
CA PRO A 12 -3.31 2.17 -29.77
C PRO A 12 -4.29 2.55 -28.67
N LEU A 13 -3.93 2.24 -27.43
CA LEU A 13 -4.63 2.79 -26.26
C LEU A 13 -4.81 4.29 -26.42
N LEU A 14 -5.89 4.83 -25.90
CA LEU A 14 -6.19 6.26 -25.99
C LEU A 14 -5.76 6.96 -24.69
N ALA A 15 -5.27 8.18 -24.80
CA ALA A 15 -4.99 9.10 -23.70
C ALA A 15 -5.87 10.34 -23.78
N GLY A 16 -5.81 11.19 -22.75
CA GLY A 16 -6.59 12.43 -22.70
C GLY A 16 -7.99 12.24 -22.10
N GLY A 17 -8.21 11.14 -21.38
CA GLY A 17 -9.49 10.88 -20.72
C GLY A 17 -9.90 11.97 -19.73
N GLU A 18 -8.94 12.64 -19.10
CA GLU A 18 -9.16 13.78 -18.19
C GLU A 18 -9.84 14.97 -18.86
N ALA A 19 -9.72 15.13 -20.18
CA ALA A 19 -10.45 16.16 -20.91
C ALA A 19 -11.98 15.93 -20.95
N LEU A 20 -12.45 14.74 -20.57
CA LEU A 20 -13.86 14.43 -20.40
C LEU A 20 -14.38 14.72 -18.99
N ARG A 21 -13.50 15.14 -18.07
CA ARG A 21 -13.82 15.44 -16.68
C ARG A 21 -14.96 16.46 -16.59
N GLN A 22 -15.82 16.25 -15.61
CA GLN A 22 -16.88 17.17 -15.21
C GLN A 22 -16.81 17.37 -13.69
N ASP A 23 -17.08 18.57 -13.21
CA ASP A 23 -17.25 18.81 -11.80
C ASP A 23 -18.52 18.10 -11.31
N SER A 24 -18.47 17.58 -10.11
CA SER A 24 -19.58 16.86 -9.48
C SER A 24 -19.86 17.43 -8.10
N GLU A 25 -21.11 17.36 -7.69
CA GLU A 25 -21.47 17.71 -6.32
C GLU A 25 -21.02 16.59 -5.36
N ARG A 26 -20.51 16.99 -4.20
CA ARG A 26 -20.26 16.02 -3.13
C ARG A 26 -21.57 15.41 -2.65
N PRO A 27 -21.57 14.12 -2.30
CA PRO A 27 -22.69 13.54 -1.60
C PRO A 27 -22.92 14.34 -0.30
N SER A 28 -24.09 14.91 -0.15
CA SER A 28 -24.46 15.55 1.11
C SER A 28 -24.34 14.56 2.27
N GLY A 29 -23.67 14.96 3.34
CA GLY A 29 -23.43 14.12 4.50
C GLY A 29 -24.72 13.50 5.04
N GLY A 30 -24.62 12.26 5.49
CA GLY A 30 -25.74 11.47 5.98
C GLY A 30 -26.53 12.16 7.11
N GLY A 31 -27.78 11.72 7.32
CA GLY A 31 -28.67 12.22 8.36
C GLY A 31 -28.14 12.08 9.80
N PRO A 32 -28.93 12.40 10.82
CA PRO A 32 -28.48 12.43 12.20
C PRO A 32 -27.79 11.14 12.61
N LYS A 33 -26.57 11.27 13.13
CA LYS A 33 -25.72 10.16 13.53
C LYS A 33 -26.34 9.48 14.75
N TRP A 34 -26.57 8.17 14.67
CA TRP A 34 -26.99 7.39 15.82
C TRP A 34 -25.78 7.09 16.70
N HIS A 35 -25.94 7.27 18.01
CA HIS A 35 -24.93 6.94 18.99
C HIS A 35 -25.35 5.68 19.75
N PRO A 36 -24.52 4.64 19.78
CA PRO A 36 -24.84 3.38 20.44
C PRO A 36 -24.88 3.49 21.97
N ARG A 37 -24.30 4.54 22.55
CA ARG A 37 -24.12 4.73 23.99
C ARG A 37 -24.52 6.14 24.39
N THR A 38 -25.18 6.26 25.56
CA THR A 38 -25.44 7.54 26.23
C THR A 38 -24.18 8.02 26.97
N ILE A 39 -24.17 9.31 27.38
CA ILE A 39 -23.06 9.83 28.20
C ILE A 39 -23.01 9.19 29.60
N ASP A 40 -24.17 8.83 30.18
CA ASP A 40 -24.22 8.17 31.48
C ASP A 40 -23.67 6.73 31.41
N GLN A 41 -23.96 6.00 30.34
CA GLN A 41 -23.35 4.71 30.08
C GLN A 41 -21.81 4.84 29.87
N ALA A 42 -21.36 5.86 29.14
CA ALA A 42 -19.94 6.13 29.01
C ALA A 42 -19.30 6.49 30.37
N ARG A 43 -20.00 7.27 31.22
CA ARG A 43 -19.53 7.59 32.57
C ARG A 43 -19.39 6.33 33.45
N GLN A 44 -20.40 5.46 33.44
CA GLN A 44 -20.35 4.19 34.16
C GLN A 44 -19.15 3.32 33.72
N GLN A 45 -18.86 3.28 32.40
CA GLN A 45 -17.80 2.48 31.82
C GLN A 45 -16.41 3.07 32.08
N LEU A 46 -16.25 4.38 31.89
CA LEU A 46 -14.93 5.01 31.84
C LEU A 46 -14.44 5.54 33.19
N SER A 47 -15.34 5.92 34.13
CA SER A 47 -14.91 6.48 35.42
C SER A 47 -13.98 5.57 36.22
N PRO A 48 -14.26 4.26 36.40
CA PRO A 48 -13.31 3.39 37.09
C PRO A 48 -11.99 3.20 36.36
N GLN A 49 -12.03 3.22 35.03
CA GLN A 49 -10.82 3.08 34.20
C GLN A 49 -9.93 4.34 34.28
N LEU A 50 -10.53 5.53 34.26
CA LEU A 50 -9.80 6.80 34.43
C LEU A 50 -9.15 6.89 35.81
N GLN A 51 -9.84 6.44 36.86
CA GLN A 51 -9.26 6.37 38.22
C GLN A 51 -8.08 5.41 38.28
N ALA A 52 -8.21 4.21 37.67
CA ALA A 52 -7.13 3.24 37.59
C ALA A 52 -5.95 3.78 36.78
N LEU A 53 -6.21 4.48 35.65
CA LEU A 53 -5.19 5.12 34.86
C LEU A 53 -4.45 6.22 35.62
N GLN A 54 -5.16 7.10 36.35
CA GLN A 54 -4.56 8.14 37.18
C GLN A 54 -3.61 7.54 38.23
N GLN A 55 -4.04 6.48 38.89
CA GLN A 55 -3.21 5.77 39.89
C GLN A 55 -1.97 5.15 39.21
N ALA A 56 -2.13 4.46 38.08
CA ALA A 56 -1.04 3.82 37.36
C ALA A 56 0.00 4.86 36.86
N VAL A 57 -0.45 6.03 36.40
CA VAL A 57 0.43 7.12 35.97
C VAL A 57 1.20 7.71 37.17
N SER A 58 0.52 7.91 38.29
CA SER A 58 1.17 8.39 39.53
C SER A 58 2.18 7.41 40.07
N ASP A 59 1.90 6.10 39.98
CA ASP A 59 2.79 5.03 40.44
C ASP A 59 3.98 4.78 39.49
N THR A 60 3.93 5.30 38.24
CA THR A 60 5.01 5.13 37.28
C THR A 60 6.21 6.01 37.66
N PRO A 61 7.39 5.43 37.95
CA PRO A 61 8.57 6.19 38.32
C PRO A 61 8.98 7.21 37.23
N ALA A 62 9.46 8.38 37.65
CA ALA A 62 9.91 9.43 36.74
C ALA A 62 11.05 8.98 35.80
N ALA A 63 11.84 7.98 36.20
CA ALA A 63 12.88 7.38 35.37
C ALA A 63 12.32 6.54 34.21
N LEU A 64 11.09 6.05 34.32
CA LEU A 64 10.44 5.19 33.32
C LEU A 64 9.42 5.94 32.43
N ARG A 65 9.36 7.26 32.52
CA ARG A 65 8.41 8.07 31.71
C ARG A 65 9.07 9.32 31.13
N GLY A 66 8.50 9.83 30.02
CA GLY A 66 8.81 11.15 29.47
C GLY A 66 8.17 12.29 30.26
N ALA A 67 8.16 13.50 29.72
CA ALA A 67 7.42 14.63 30.27
C ALA A 67 5.90 14.36 30.28
N ARG A 68 5.42 13.60 29.30
CA ARG A 68 4.04 13.06 29.23
C ARG A 68 4.07 11.54 29.21
N VAL A 69 3.02 10.93 29.73
CA VAL A 69 2.81 9.49 29.74
C VAL A 69 1.97 9.09 28.53
N VAL A 70 2.37 8.04 27.82
CA VAL A 70 1.60 7.49 26.72
C VAL A 70 0.62 6.43 27.27
N PHE A 71 -0.64 6.56 26.92
CA PHE A 71 -1.70 5.62 27.27
C PHE A 71 -2.61 5.35 26.08
N GLU A 72 -3.44 4.31 26.16
CA GLU A 72 -4.34 3.88 25.09
C GLU A 72 -5.79 4.26 25.38
N ALA A 73 -6.49 4.70 24.32
CA ALA A 73 -7.94 4.92 24.35
C ALA A 73 -8.59 4.22 23.17
N THR A 74 -9.25 3.08 23.40
CA THR A 74 -9.90 2.27 22.37
C THR A 74 -11.28 2.79 22.06
N VAL A 75 -11.59 3.01 20.80
CA VAL A 75 -12.92 3.43 20.35
C VAL A 75 -13.79 2.24 19.98
N LEU A 76 -15.12 2.40 20.13
CA LEU A 76 -16.07 1.44 19.58
C LEU A 76 -15.99 1.40 18.05
N PRO A 77 -16.13 0.24 17.40
CA PRO A 77 -16.10 0.11 15.94
C PRO A 77 -17.10 1.02 15.20
N ASN A 78 -18.17 1.40 15.88
CA ASN A 78 -19.17 2.36 15.37
C ASN A 78 -18.59 3.75 15.06
N TYR A 79 -17.45 4.10 15.64
CA TYR A 79 -16.80 5.40 15.54
C TYR A 79 -15.46 5.36 14.79
N LEU A 80 -15.22 4.31 14.00
CA LEU A 80 -13.98 4.17 13.25
C LEU A 80 -13.84 5.18 12.10
N ALA A 81 -14.97 5.74 11.60
CA ALA A 81 -14.93 6.72 10.51
C ALA A 81 -14.29 8.05 10.97
N ASN A 82 -13.49 8.67 10.08
CA ASN A 82 -12.77 9.91 10.36
C ASN A 82 -13.66 11.06 10.87
N SER A 83 -14.89 11.14 10.44
CA SER A 83 -15.84 12.15 10.92
C SER A 83 -16.14 12.09 12.42
N TYR A 84 -15.63 11.05 13.10
CA TYR A 84 -15.70 10.89 14.55
C TYR A 84 -14.39 11.21 15.26
N PHE A 85 -13.34 11.65 14.53
CA PHE A 85 -12.08 12.04 15.18
C PHE A 85 -12.35 13.05 16.31
N PRO A 86 -11.89 12.79 17.55
CA PRO A 86 -12.30 13.56 18.71
C PRO A 86 -11.39 14.78 18.98
N ALA A 87 -11.12 15.59 17.97
CA ALA A 87 -10.20 16.73 18.05
C ALA A 87 -10.53 17.72 19.19
N GLU A 88 -11.82 18.00 19.38
CA GLU A 88 -12.27 18.90 20.46
C GLU A 88 -11.94 18.36 21.84
N LEU A 89 -12.10 17.03 22.04
CA LEU A 89 -11.76 16.38 23.30
C LEU A 89 -10.24 16.43 23.55
N PHE A 90 -9.45 16.10 22.55
CA PHE A 90 -7.99 16.09 22.70
C PHE A 90 -7.45 17.49 23.02
N ARG A 91 -7.93 18.51 22.34
CA ARG A 91 -7.56 19.90 22.61
C ARG A 91 -8.01 20.35 24.02
N GLU A 92 -9.25 20.07 24.42
CA GLU A 92 -9.83 20.54 25.68
C GLU A 92 -9.22 19.83 26.89
N ALA A 93 -8.88 18.55 26.73
CA ALA A 93 -8.21 17.76 27.75
C ALA A 93 -6.67 17.89 27.72
N ASP A 94 -6.09 18.63 26.76
CA ASP A 94 -4.64 18.77 26.56
C ASP A 94 -3.96 17.40 26.35
N LEU A 95 -4.52 16.62 25.42
CA LEU A 95 -4.02 15.32 25.00
C LEU A 95 -3.41 15.42 23.60
N VAL A 96 -2.25 14.81 23.41
CA VAL A 96 -1.57 14.78 22.11
C VAL A 96 -1.65 13.37 21.53
N PRO A 97 -2.30 13.15 20.36
CA PRO A 97 -2.24 11.87 19.70
C PRO A 97 -0.83 11.61 19.15
N VAL A 98 -0.25 10.46 19.50
CA VAL A 98 1.08 10.01 19.06
C VAL A 98 0.99 8.75 18.20
N GLY A 99 -0.19 8.48 17.67
CA GLY A 99 -0.46 7.41 16.74
C GLY A 99 -1.65 6.54 17.10
N THR A 100 -1.79 5.43 16.38
CA THR A 100 -2.82 4.42 16.67
C THR A 100 -2.27 3.01 16.63
N ARG A 101 -3.07 2.08 17.13
CA ARG A 101 -2.88 0.64 17.05
C ARG A 101 -4.18 -0.02 16.67
N ALA A 102 -4.13 -1.10 15.89
CA ALA A 102 -5.33 -1.90 15.63
C ALA A 102 -5.83 -2.54 16.92
N SER A 103 -7.14 -2.62 17.04
CA SER A 103 -7.83 -3.19 18.20
C SER A 103 -9.11 -3.89 17.75
N ILE A 104 -9.76 -4.57 18.68
CA ILE A 104 -11.04 -5.23 18.48
C ILE A 104 -11.99 -4.73 19.56
N GLY A 105 -13.25 -4.53 19.22
CA GLY A 105 -14.24 -4.08 20.20
C GLY A 105 -15.67 -4.41 19.81
N PRO A 106 -16.63 -4.28 20.77
CA PRO A 106 -18.01 -4.66 20.56
C PRO A 106 -18.70 -3.70 19.59
N TYR A 107 -19.18 -4.24 18.47
CA TYR A 107 -20.02 -3.50 17.54
C TYR A 107 -21.48 -3.50 17.98
N GLN A 108 -22.11 -2.35 18.02
CA GLN A 108 -23.47 -2.20 18.49
C GLN A 108 -24.42 -1.81 17.34
N THR A 109 -25.59 -2.41 17.33
CA THR A 109 -26.72 -2.00 16.49
C THR A 109 -27.83 -1.44 17.34
N LYS A 110 -28.91 -0.91 16.73
CA LYS A 110 -30.07 -0.38 17.45
C LYS A 110 -30.82 -1.44 18.28
N THR A 111 -30.66 -2.70 17.94
CA THR A 111 -31.43 -3.81 18.52
C THR A 111 -30.64 -4.77 19.37
N LYS A 112 -29.34 -4.89 19.11
CA LYS A 112 -28.45 -5.85 19.80
C LYS A 112 -27.00 -5.41 19.73
N THR A 113 -26.15 -5.91 20.63
CA THR A 113 -24.72 -5.95 20.48
C THR A 113 -24.37 -7.10 19.55
N GLU A 114 -23.60 -6.85 18.51
CA GLU A 114 -23.09 -7.86 17.59
C GLU A 114 -21.72 -8.39 18.09
N GLU A 115 -21.14 -9.32 17.32
CA GLU A 115 -19.78 -9.80 17.57
C GLU A 115 -18.75 -8.67 17.51
N ASP A 116 -17.61 -8.88 18.15
CA ASP A 116 -16.49 -7.96 18.12
C ASP A 116 -16.00 -7.73 16.69
N ARG A 117 -15.66 -6.49 16.40
CA ARG A 117 -15.18 -6.05 15.08
C ARG A 117 -13.89 -5.25 15.19
N PRO A 118 -13.11 -5.20 14.12
CA PRO A 118 -11.93 -4.35 14.06
C PRO A 118 -12.24 -2.89 14.36
N THR A 119 -11.39 -2.29 15.17
CA THR A 119 -11.40 -0.87 15.55
C THR A 119 -9.97 -0.38 15.75
N LYS A 120 -9.81 0.76 16.42
CA LYS A 120 -8.51 1.32 16.76
C LYS A 120 -8.44 1.80 18.21
N SER A 121 -7.23 1.76 18.75
CA SER A 121 -6.84 2.47 19.96
C SER A 121 -6.01 3.68 19.57
N TYR A 122 -6.40 4.87 20.03
CA TYR A 122 -5.51 6.03 20.00
C TYR A 122 -4.41 5.86 21.04
N LEU A 123 -3.19 6.15 20.67
CA LEU A 123 -2.05 6.32 21.57
C LEU A 123 -1.96 7.80 21.90
N LEU A 124 -2.18 8.14 23.15
CA LEU A 124 -2.32 9.52 23.61
C LEU A 124 -1.22 9.87 24.62
N ALA A 125 -0.52 10.97 24.40
CA ALA A 125 0.41 11.53 25.36
C ALA A 125 -0.29 12.58 26.24
N GLY A 126 -0.27 12.41 27.55
CA GLY A 126 -0.87 13.33 28.52
C GLY A 126 -0.18 13.24 29.86
N ASP A 127 -0.42 14.24 30.72
CA ASP A 127 0.00 14.24 32.10
C ASP A 127 -1.17 13.93 33.04
N GLU A 128 -0.93 13.90 34.35
CA GLU A 128 -1.98 13.68 35.37
C GLU A 128 -3.12 14.70 35.27
N ARG A 129 -2.81 15.96 34.86
CA ARG A 129 -3.80 17.03 34.69
C ARG A 129 -4.67 16.78 33.48
N SER A 130 -4.08 16.31 32.39
CA SER A 130 -4.80 15.93 31.17
C SER A 130 -5.84 14.85 31.47
N ILE A 131 -5.45 13.80 32.21
CA ILE A 131 -6.36 12.70 32.60
C ILE A 131 -7.45 13.20 33.56
N ALA A 132 -7.11 14.09 34.51
CA ALA A 132 -8.08 14.71 35.39
C ALA A 132 -9.13 15.54 34.61
N ARG A 133 -8.70 16.31 33.59
CA ARG A 133 -9.62 17.06 32.71
C ARG A 133 -10.59 16.13 31.96
N VAL A 134 -10.13 14.96 31.49
CA VAL A 134 -11.04 13.96 30.89
C VAL A 134 -12.08 13.49 31.90
N ALA A 135 -11.69 13.23 33.14
CA ALA A 135 -12.60 12.83 34.21
C ALA A 135 -13.60 13.94 34.56
N ASP A 136 -13.15 15.20 34.61
CA ASP A 136 -13.98 16.37 34.86
C ASP A 136 -15.03 16.57 33.75
N LEU A 137 -14.60 16.48 32.48
CA LEU A 137 -15.52 16.53 31.33
C LEU A 137 -16.58 15.44 31.37
N LEU A 138 -16.21 14.23 31.76
CA LEU A 138 -17.12 13.10 31.88
C LEU A 138 -18.18 13.31 33.00
N ASN A 139 -17.77 13.93 34.08
CA ASN A 139 -18.62 14.13 35.29
C ASN A 139 -19.39 15.45 35.30
N ALA A 140 -19.13 16.37 34.37
CA ALA A 140 -19.82 17.67 34.32
C ALA A 140 -21.33 17.53 34.20
N GLU A 141 -22.11 17.98 35.22
CA GLU A 141 -23.57 17.77 35.28
C GLU A 141 -24.35 18.74 34.36
N ASN A 142 -23.84 19.94 34.08
CA ASN A 142 -24.57 21.03 33.44
C ASN A 142 -23.95 21.55 32.13
N ALA A 143 -23.05 20.79 31.49
CA ALA A 143 -22.54 21.22 30.20
C ALA A 143 -23.68 21.17 29.16
N ARG A 144 -24.00 22.32 28.54
CA ARG A 144 -24.89 22.39 27.38
C ARG A 144 -24.25 21.53 26.27
N GLY A 145 -24.55 20.21 26.27
CA GLY A 145 -24.05 19.24 25.33
C GLY A 145 -24.78 19.40 24.00
N GLY A 146 -24.07 19.92 22.97
CA GLY A 146 -24.45 19.75 21.59
C GLY A 146 -23.71 18.57 20.97
N ALA A 147 -24.22 18.02 19.89
CA ALA A 147 -23.50 16.99 19.13
C ALA A 147 -22.12 17.56 18.70
N GLY A 148 -21.04 16.80 18.98
CA GLY A 148 -19.67 17.16 18.61
C GLY A 148 -18.86 17.88 19.69
N THR A 149 -19.38 18.12 20.90
CA THR A 149 -18.59 18.67 22.01
C THR A 149 -17.59 17.66 22.57
N ALA A 150 -16.54 18.14 23.25
CA ALA A 150 -15.53 17.27 23.88
C ALA A 150 -16.17 16.20 24.79
N ARG A 151 -17.19 16.60 25.58
CA ARG A 151 -17.94 15.66 26.42
C ARG A 151 -18.69 14.61 25.60
N ASP A 152 -19.33 15.01 24.49
CA ASP A 152 -20.07 14.09 23.63
C ASP A 152 -19.15 13.05 22.98
N ARG A 153 -17.91 13.43 22.68
CA ARG A 153 -16.88 12.53 22.13
C ARG A 153 -16.49 11.41 23.08
N LEU A 154 -16.64 11.58 24.40
CA LEU A 154 -16.32 10.51 25.37
C LEU A 154 -17.18 9.26 25.20
N ARG A 155 -18.37 9.36 24.58
CA ARG A 155 -19.20 8.19 24.26
C ARG A 155 -18.56 7.20 23.28
N GLN A 156 -17.52 7.65 22.59
CA GLN A 156 -16.84 6.85 21.57
C GLN A 156 -15.91 5.79 22.17
N PHE A 157 -15.43 6.00 23.39
CA PHE A 157 -14.38 5.17 23.98
C PHE A 157 -14.94 3.98 24.75
N GLU A 158 -14.34 2.81 24.52
CA GLU A 158 -14.62 1.57 25.22
C GLU A 158 -13.67 1.35 26.39
N THR A 159 -12.38 1.57 26.15
CA THR A 159 -11.35 1.39 27.17
C THR A 159 -10.37 2.55 27.18
N VAL A 160 -9.83 2.84 28.40
CA VAL A 160 -8.71 3.77 28.60
C VAL A 160 -7.76 3.16 29.62
N ARG A 161 -6.49 2.91 29.23
CA ARG A 161 -5.51 2.19 30.06
C ARG A 161 -4.06 2.45 29.63
N LEU A 162 -3.08 2.08 30.46
CA LEU A 162 -1.71 1.96 29.98
C LEU A 162 -1.56 0.75 29.05
N PRO A 163 -0.62 0.78 28.08
CA PRO A 163 -0.29 -0.39 27.26
C PRO A 163 0.16 -1.57 28.12
N ASN A 164 -0.21 -2.79 27.71
CA ASN A 164 0.29 -4.01 28.34
C ASN A 164 1.70 -4.34 27.83
N VAL A 165 2.48 -5.05 28.64
CA VAL A 165 3.81 -5.52 28.26
C VAL A 165 3.78 -6.34 26.97
N ASP A 166 2.79 -7.21 26.76
CA ASP A 166 2.65 -8.03 25.56
C ASP A 166 2.37 -7.22 24.28
N GLU A 167 1.87 -6.01 24.44
CA GLU A 167 1.65 -5.07 23.32
C GLU A 167 2.89 -4.29 22.95
N VAL A 168 3.89 -4.26 23.83
CA VAL A 168 5.20 -3.63 23.63
C VAL A 168 6.24 -4.67 23.23
N LEU A 169 6.32 -5.79 23.96
CA LEU A 169 7.23 -6.90 23.68
C LEU A 169 6.64 -7.81 22.60
N ARG A 170 7.09 -7.64 21.35
CA ARG A 170 6.50 -8.31 20.16
C ARG A 170 6.87 -9.78 20.02
N SER A 171 7.93 -10.23 20.67
CA SER A 171 8.38 -11.61 20.59
C SER A 171 9.18 -12.00 21.84
N ARG A 172 9.08 -13.26 22.21
CA ARG A 172 9.89 -13.87 23.28
C ARG A 172 10.70 -15.01 22.65
N PRO A 173 11.96 -14.75 22.25
CA PRO A 173 12.83 -15.79 21.73
C PRO A 173 13.00 -16.94 22.72
N ASP A 174 12.96 -18.17 22.23
CA ASP A 174 13.22 -19.37 23.03
C ASP A 174 14.73 -19.61 23.20
N VAL A 175 15.33 -18.81 24.07
CA VAL A 175 16.75 -18.84 24.39
C VAL A 175 16.95 -18.72 25.92
N PRO A 176 18.13 -19.09 26.46
CA PRO A 176 18.42 -18.90 27.87
C PRO A 176 18.23 -17.44 28.32
N ALA A 177 17.65 -17.22 29.49
CA ALA A 177 17.34 -15.86 30.02
C ALA A 177 18.55 -14.93 30.11
N GLY A 178 19.76 -15.50 30.35
CA GLY A 178 21.01 -14.74 30.41
C GLY A 178 21.68 -14.48 29.06
N GLU A 179 21.15 -15.02 27.98
CA GLU A 179 21.69 -14.80 26.62
C GLU A 179 21.49 -13.35 26.20
N LEU A 180 22.59 -12.73 25.77
CA LEU A 180 22.59 -11.34 25.33
C LEU A 180 22.16 -11.27 23.86
N LEU A 181 20.97 -10.73 23.60
CA LEU A 181 20.41 -10.57 22.27
C LEU A 181 20.46 -9.11 21.82
N THR A 182 20.52 -8.91 20.52
CA THR A 182 20.26 -7.59 19.91
C THR A 182 18.77 -7.46 19.59
N TRP A 183 18.17 -6.39 20.08
CA TRP A 183 16.78 -6.01 19.92
C TRP A 183 16.67 -4.72 19.13
N GLU A 184 15.58 -4.53 18.44
CA GLU A 184 15.14 -3.24 17.92
C GLU A 184 14.12 -2.63 18.89
N ALA A 185 14.47 -1.48 19.47
CA ALA A 185 13.57 -0.66 20.28
C ALA A 185 12.95 0.44 19.40
N VAL A 186 11.65 0.62 19.50
CA VAL A 186 10.90 1.69 18.84
C VAL A 186 10.30 2.59 19.92
N LEU A 187 10.65 3.87 19.93
CA LEU A 187 10.09 4.85 20.85
C LEU A 187 8.98 5.65 20.17
N HIS A 188 7.97 6.03 20.97
CA HIS A 188 6.93 6.98 20.55
C HIS A 188 7.52 8.34 20.17
N PRO A 189 6.78 9.17 19.39
CA PRO A 189 7.10 10.59 19.26
C PRO A 189 7.26 11.23 20.63
N ALA A 190 8.36 11.96 20.81
CA ALA A 190 8.73 12.55 22.11
C ALA A 190 8.00 13.88 22.34
N VAL A 191 6.95 13.86 23.13
CA VAL A 191 6.08 15.01 23.43
C VAL A 191 6.50 15.65 24.74
N ASP A 192 6.88 16.92 24.70
CA ASP A 192 7.29 17.70 25.87
C ASP A 192 6.10 18.16 26.75
N ALA A 193 6.38 18.85 27.84
CA ALA A 193 5.36 19.33 28.75
C ALA A 193 4.40 20.36 28.12
N ALA A 194 4.82 21.04 27.06
CA ALA A 194 3.97 21.98 26.32
C ALA A 194 3.06 21.29 25.27
N GLY A 195 3.25 19.99 25.06
CA GLY A 195 2.48 19.23 24.06
C GLY A 195 3.11 19.21 22.67
N GLU A 196 4.35 19.66 22.54
CA GLU A 196 5.05 19.73 21.27
C GLU A 196 6.03 18.56 21.11
N THR A 197 6.17 18.03 19.90
CA THR A 197 7.19 17.03 19.60
C THR A 197 8.55 17.71 19.42
N THR A 198 9.46 17.52 20.36
CA THR A 198 10.75 18.23 20.38
C THR A 198 11.95 17.30 20.38
N ALA A 199 13.08 17.80 19.82
CA ALA A 199 14.34 17.11 19.87
C ALA A 199 14.89 17.03 21.30
N ALA A 200 14.67 18.06 22.11
CA ALA A 200 15.12 18.11 23.50
C ALA A 200 14.48 17.02 24.37
N GLU A 201 13.14 16.85 24.25
CA GLU A 201 12.45 15.76 24.96
C GLU A 201 12.90 14.39 24.46
N ARG A 202 13.14 14.24 23.17
CA ARG A 202 13.67 13.00 22.61
C ARG A 202 15.02 12.63 23.21
N GLU A 203 15.95 13.56 23.30
CA GLU A 203 17.27 13.29 23.93
C GLU A 203 17.10 12.96 25.42
N ALA A 204 16.22 13.64 26.15
CA ALA A 204 15.93 13.33 27.55
C ALA A 204 15.34 11.91 27.74
N ILE A 205 14.45 11.49 26.84
CA ILE A 205 13.91 10.12 26.84
C ILE A 205 15.01 9.10 26.52
N LEU A 206 15.89 9.40 25.57
CA LEU A 206 17.01 8.53 25.21
C LEU A 206 18.00 8.34 26.37
N GLU A 207 18.31 9.40 27.10
CA GLU A 207 19.16 9.31 28.31
C GLU A 207 18.54 8.41 29.38
N LYS A 208 17.22 8.57 29.65
CA LYS A 208 16.50 7.70 30.60
C LYS A 208 16.47 6.25 30.11
N TRP A 209 16.22 6.04 28.81
CA TRP A 209 16.21 4.70 28.21
C TRP A 209 17.57 4.01 28.34
N ALA A 210 18.65 4.71 28.01
CA ALA A 210 20.01 4.16 28.14
C ALA A 210 20.35 3.82 29.61
N ALA A 211 19.95 4.68 30.54
CA ALA A 211 20.13 4.42 31.98
C ALA A 211 19.33 3.19 32.44
N TRP A 212 18.06 3.06 32.00
CA TRP A 212 17.20 1.92 32.35
C TRP A 212 17.76 0.61 31.80
N VAL A 213 18.12 0.58 30.54
CA VAL A 213 18.75 -0.57 29.88
C VAL A 213 20.03 -0.96 30.56
N GLY A 214 20.86 0.02 30.95
CA GLY A 214 22.10 -0.22 31.72
C GLY A 214 21.85 -0.89 33.07
N LEU A 215 20.81 -0.50 33.80
CA LEU A 215 20.39 -1.15 35.06
C LEU A 215 19.97 -2.61 34.87
N LEU A 216 19.46 -2.95 33.68
CA LEU A 216 19.05 -4.30 33.29
C LEU A 216 20.21 -5.14 32.73
N GLY A 217 21.42 -4.62 32.74
CA GLY A 217 22.63 -5.30 32.25
C GLY A 217 22.79 -5.25 30.75
N GLY A 218 22.13 -4.29 30.10
CA GLY A 218 22.16 -4.09 28.66
C GLY A 218 22.91 -2.82 28.24
N GLU A 219 22.86 -2.55 26.92
CA GLU A 219 23.49 -1.40 26.27
C GLU A 219 22.64 -0.89 25.11
N VAL A 220 22.60 0.43 24.90
CA VAL A 220 21.85 1.08 23.81
C VAL A 220 22.82 1.69 22.80
N ALA A 221 22.63 1.38 21.52
CA ALA A 221 23.45 1.96 20.44
C ALA A 221 22.79 3.25 19.90
N VAL A 222 22.83 4.33 20.69
CA VAL A 222 22.16 5.61 20.39
C VAL A 222 22.63 6.21 19.06
N ASP A 223 23.88 6.02 18.67
CA ASP A 223 24.46 6.55 17.43
C ASP A 223 23.84 5.89 16.16
N TYR A 224 23.28 4.70 16.32
CA TYR A 224 22.61 3.99 15.24
C TYR A 224 21.10 4.26 15.16
N ARG A 225 20.57 5.22 15.95
CA ARG A 225 19.15 5.57 15.92
C ARG A 225 18.71 6.12 14.57
N ARG A 226 17.48 5.81 14.19
CA ARG A 226 16.80 6.35 13.02
C ARG A 226 15.47 6.98 13.41
N ASN A 227 15.26 8.23 13.02
CA ASN A 227 14.01 8.94 13.26
C ASN A 227 13.15 8.86 12.00
N VAL A 228 11.99 8.26 12.11
CA VAL A 228 11.05 8.07 10.99
C VAL A 228 9.64 8.38 11.47
N GLY A 229 8.98 9.36 10.84
CA GLY A 229 7.62 9.77 11.21
C GLY A 229 7.46 10.19 12.69
N GLY A 230 8.49 10.80 13.28
CA GLY A 230 8.50 11.17 14.70
C GLY A 230 8.88 10.05 15.67
N MET A 231 8.79 8.79 15.27
CA MET A 231 9.26 7.63 16.04
C MET A 231 10.77 7.49 15.97
N THR A 232 11.38 6.87 16.99
CA THR A 232 12.82 6.58 17.02
C THR A 232 13.06 5.08 17.08
N PHE A 233 13.74 4.55 16.09
CA PHE A 233 14.17 3.14 15.99
C PHE A 233 15.64 3.04 16.36
N MET A 234 16.03 2.05 17.17
CA MET A 234 17.43 1.86 17.56
C MET A 234 17.74 0.44 18.00
N PRO A 235 19.00 -0.01 17.80
CA PRO A 235 19.45 -1.29 18.34
C PRO A 235 19.72 -1.19 19.83
N VAL A 236 19.36 -2.25 20.56
CA VAL A 236 19.57 -2.41 21.99
C VAL A 236 20.07 -3.83 22.25
N ARG A 237 21.11 -3.99 23.06
CA ARG A 237 21.55 -5.30 23.54
C ARG A 237 21.03 -5.52 24.95
N LEU A 238 20.27 -6.59 25.14
CA LEU A 238 19.65 -6.93 26.42
C LEU A 238 19.72 -8.44 26.65
N PRO A 239 19.91 -8.90 27.89
CA PRO A 239 19.63 -10.29 28.25
C PRO A 239 18.17 -10.64 27.89
N ALA A 240 17.95 -11.81 27.30
CA ALA A 240 16.61 -12.22 26.87
C ALA A 240 15.57 -12.14 28.00
N GLY A 241 15.95 -12.53 29.22
CA GLY A 241 15.10 -12.46 30.41
C GLY A 241 14.81 -11.04 30.92
N ALA A 242 15.55 -10.01 30.46
CA ALA A 242 15.35 -8.63 30.86
C ALA A 242 14.36 -7.87 29.95
N ALA A 243 13.98 -8.44 28.80
CA ALA A 243 13.15 -7.78 27.79
C ALA A 243 11.76 -7.38 28.32
N GLU A 244 11.16 -8.22 29.19
CA GLU A 244 9.86 -7.92 29.80
C GLU A 244 9.94 -6.72 30.75
N GLU A 245 10.98 -6.63 31.58
CA GLU A 245 11.18 -5.50 32.48
C GLU A 245 11.54 -4.22 31.70
N ALA A 246 12.35 -4.34 30.63
CA ALA A 246 12.65 -3.23 29.71
C ALA A 246 11.35 -2.66 29.09
N SER A 247 10.37 -3.51 28.79
CA SER A 247 9.10 -3.12 28.19
C SER A 247 8.17 -2.31 29.10
N ARG A 248 8.53 -2.12 30.38
CA ARG A 248 7.83 -1.20 31.31
C ARG A 248 8.21 0.26 31.13
N PHE A 249 9.21 0.55 30.28
CA PHE A 249 9.56 1.93 29.93
C PHE A 249 8.45 2.55 29.09
N ASN A 250 7.66 3.48 29.65
CA ASN A 250 6.43 3.98 29.02
C ASN A 250 6.64 4.61 27.62
N PRO A 251 7.74 5.36 27.34
CA PRO A 251 7.98 5.86 25.97
C PRO A 251 8.31 4.77 24.95
N LEU A 252 8.48 3.51 25.35
CA LEU A 252 8.75 2.39 24.45
C LEU A 252 7.45 1.92 23.79
N ARG A 253 7.40 1.99 22.46
CA ARG A 253 6.26 1.56 21.64
C ARG A 253 6.34 0.09 21.26
N ALA A 254 7.54 -0.38 20.93
CA ALA A 254 7.79 -1.77 20.59
C ALA A 254 9.23 -2.18 20.94
N LEU A 255 9.37 -3.44 21.35
CA LEU A 255 10.65 -4.14 21.53
C LEU A 255 10.55 -5.50 20.83
N ARG A 256 11.45 -5.75 19.88
CA ARG A 256 11.48 -7.01 19.12
C ARG A 256 12.93 -7.43 18.85
N PRO A 257 13.21 -8.71 18.62
CA PRO A 257 14.53 -9.12 18.13
C PRO A 257 14.90 -8.30 16.90
N MET A 258 16.17 -7.86 16.81
CA MET A 258 16.64 -7.07 15.67
C MET A 258 16.48 -7.88 14.38
N PRO A 259 15.70 -7.39 13.39
CA PRO A 259 15.56 -8.10 12.14
C PRO A 259 16.88 -8.15 11.38
N LYS A 260 17.14 -9.24 10.69
CA LYS A 260 18.31 -9.40 9.84
C LYS A 260 17.97 -9.15 8.38
N VAL A 261 18.99 -8.86 7.57
CA VAL A 261 18.82 -8.87 6.12
C VAL A 261 18.34 -10.25 5.69
N ARG A 262 17.31 -10.31 4.82
CA ARG A 262 16.86 -11.59 4.26
C ARG A 262 18.04 -12.34 3.68
N PRO A 263 18.23 -13.62 4.05
CA PRO A 263 19.29 -14.40 3.45
C PRO A 263 19.09 -14.43 1.93
N ILE A 264 20.15 -14.13 1.20
CA ILE A 264 20.20 -14.42 -0.22
C ILE A 264 20.13 -15.95 -0.33
N PRO A 265 19.15 -16.52 -1.08
CA PRO A 265 19.01 -17.94 -1.16
C PRO A 265 20.31 -18.59 -1.62
N VAL A 266 20.99 -19.32 -0.73
CA VAL A 266 22.24 -20.00 -1.01
C VAL A 266 21.97 -21.35 -1.70
N ASP A 267 20.74 -21.87 -1.58
CA ASP A 267 20.29 -23.14 -2.17
C ASP A 267 19.26 -22.92 -3.28
N PRO A 268 19.44 -23.61 -4.34
CA PRO A 268 20.69 -23.87 -5.05
C PRO A 268 20.71 -23.10 -6.37
N LEU A 269 21.63 -22.21 -6.54
CA LEU A 269 22.07 -21.92 -7.88
C LEU A 269 22.65 -23.23 -8.45
N ARG A 270 21.80 -24.13 -8.95
CA ARG A 270 22.28 -25.20 -9.81
C ARG A 270 22.85 -24.52 -11.04
N VAL A 271 24.17 -24.36 -11.05
CA VAL A 271 24.87 -24.04 -12.28
C VAL A 271 24.73 -25.27 -13.15
N VAL A 272 23.96 -25.17 -14.23
CA VAL A 272 23.84 -26.24 -15.20
C VAL A 272 25.22 -26.36 -15.89
N THR A 273 25.94 -27.44 -15.55
CA THR A 273 27.33 -27.65 -16.00
C THR A 273 27.45 -28.22 -17.41
N THR A 274 26.35 -28.53 -18.07
CA THR A 274 26.34 -29.15 -19.40
C THR A 274 25.89 -28.18 -20.47
N ALA A 275 26.79 -27.88 -21.41
CA ALA A 275 26.56 -27.34 -22.77
C ALA A 275 25.65 -26.13 -23.01
N ASP A 276 24.91 -25.66 -22.03
CA ASP A 276 24.02 -24.50 -22.15
C ASP A 276 24.84 -23.21 -21.99
N GLN A 277 25.44 -22.78 -23.05
CA GLN A 277 26.01 -21.44 -23.13
C GLN A 277 24.88 -20.41 -23.20
N LEU A 278 25.12 -19.26 -22.61
CA LEU A 278 24.23 -18.12 -22.83
C LEU A 278 24.01 -17.91 -24.33
N PRO A 279 22.80 -17.51 -24.74
CA PRO A 279 22.59 -17.04 -26.10
C PRO A 279 23.61 -15.95 -26.46
N ALA A 280 23.91 -15.76 -27.76
CA ALA A 280 24.77 -14.68 -28.15
C ALA A 280 24.36 -13.32 -27.53
N PRO A 281 25.32 -12.46 -27.17
CA PRO A 281 25.00 -11.13 -26.69
C PRO A 281 24.07 -10.38 -27.68
N PRO A 282 23.18 -9.50 -27.19
CA PRO A 282 22.28 -8.77 -28.07
C PRO A 282 23.09 -7.88 -29.03
N PRO A 283 22.59 -7.63 -30.24
CA PRO A 283 23.33 -6.89 -31.27
C PRO A 283 23.54 -5.41 -30.90
N GLY A 284 22.75 -4.85 -29.98
CA GLY A 284 22.87 -3.46 -29.54
C GLY A 284 24.00 -3.26 -28.51
N GLN A 285 24.65 -2.10 -28.57
CA GLN A 285 25.66 -1.69 -27.59
C GLN A 285 25.13 -0.64 -26.58
N ARG A 286 23.83 -0.29 -26.68
CA ARG A 286 23.13 0.67 -25.81
C ARG A 286 21.68 0.26 -25.64
N PRO A 287 21.04 0.63 -24.52
CA PRO A 287 19.60 0.47 -24.38
C PRO A 287 18.83 1.21 -25.48
N GLN A 288 17.57 0.81 -25.73
CA GLN A 288 16.73 1.46 -26.74
C GLN A 288 16.14 2.80 -26.27
N SER A 289 16.18 3.08 -24.97
CA SER A 289 15.80 4.37 -24.37
C SER A 289 16.86 4.84 -23.38
N ASP A 290 16.78 6.11 -23.00
CA ASP A 290 17.64 6.69 -21.98
C ASP A 290 17.17 6.39 -20.54
N LEU A 291 16.03 5.69 -20.38
CA LEU A 291 15.50 5.31 -19.07
C LEU A 291 16.44 4.34 -18.36
N ARG A 292 16.76 4.67 -17.11
CA ARG A 292 17.57 3.81 -16.24
C ARG A 292 16.75 3.38 -15.01
N VAL A 293 16.89 2.12 -14.65
CA VAL A 293 16.27 1.53 -13.45
C VAL A 293 17.34 1.32 -12.41
N ALA A 294 17.11 1.75 -11.16
CA ALA A 294 18.02 1.45 -10.07
C ALA A 294 17.75 0.04 -9.54
N VAL A 295 18.80 -0.73 -9.33
CA VAL A 295 18.79 -2.04 -8.67
C VAL A 295 19.72 -1.98 -7.47
N PHE A 296 19.18 -2.28 -6.30
CA PHE A 296 19.96 -2.40 -5.06
C PHE A 296 20.06 -3.87 -4.69
N ASP A 297 21.27 -4.43 -4.73
CA ASP A 297 21.49 -5.87 -4.51
C ASP A 297 22.96 -6.13 -4.09
N GLY A 298 23.41 -7.37 -4.19
CA GLY A 298 24.74 -7.84 -3.77
C GLY A 298 25.87 -7.59 -4.76
N GLY A 299 25.63 -6.90 -5.88
CA GLY A 299 26.60 -6.67 -6.94
C GLY A 299 26.28 -7.41 -8.23
N VAL A 300 27.02 -7.13 -9.29
CA VAL A 300 26.84 -7.72 -10.62
C VAL A 300 28.17 -8.11 -11.24
N SER A 301 28.20 -9.21 -12.00
CA SER A 301 29.39 -9.62 -12.76
C SER A 301 29.58 -8.72 -14.00
N HIS A 302 30.55 -7.80 -13.94
CA HIS A 302 30.78 -6.83 -15.04
C HIS A 302 31.41 -7.44 -16.27
N GLU A 303 32.01 -8.62 -16.18
CA GLU A 303 32.73 -9.26 -17.27
C GLU A 303 31.78 -9.86 -18.33
N LEU A 304 30.49 -9.90 -18.05
CA LEU A 304 29.50 -10.46 -18.96
C LEU A 304 29.23 -9.48 -20.12
N PRO A 305 29.56 -9.83 -21.37
CA PRO A 305 29.29 -8.98 -22.54
C PRO A 305 27.78 -8.75 -22.77
N HIS A 306 26.94 -9.53 -22.12
CA HIS A 306 25.48 -9.40 -22.09
C HIS A 306 24.98 -8.25 -21.22
N LEU A 307 25.74 -7.89 -20.19
CA LEU A 307 25.36 -6.87 -19.19
C LEU A 307 26.19 -5.59 -19.37
N ALA A 308 27.47 -5.72 -19.66
CA ALA A 308 28.41 -4.60 -19.70
C ALA A 308 27.97 -3.36 -20.53
N PRO A 309 27.25 -3.48 -21.67
CA PRO A 309 26.78 -2.31 -22.40
C PRO A 309 25.53 -1.63 -21.80
N PHE A 310 24.85 -2.27 -20.83
CA PHE A 310 23.53 -1.88 -20.34
C PHE A 310 23.51 -1.59 -18.86
N VAL A 311 24.57 -1.92 -18.12
CA VAL A 311 24.63 -1.87 -16.65
C VAL A 311 25.82 -1.04 -16.21
N ASP A 312 25.55 -0.01 -15.43
CA ASP A 312 26.56 0.67 -14.64
C ASP A 312 26.60 0.05 -13.25
N SER A 313 27.69 -0.61 -12.91
CA SER A 313 27.90 -1.20 -11.59
C SER A 313 28.54 -0.19 -10.66
N ILE A 314 27.90 0.08 -9.53
CA ILE A 314 28.28 1.13 -8.59
C ILE A 314 28.55 0.49 -7.22
N GLU A 315 29.83 0.53 -6.82
CA GLU A 315 30.26 0.07 -5.52
C GLU A 315 29.88 1.10 -4.44
N VAL A 316 29.07 0.72 -3.49
CA VAL A 316 28.63 1.58 -2.39
C VAL A 316 29.26 1.16 -1.05
N THR A 317 29.55 -0.14 -0.90
CA THR A 317 30.24 -0.67 0.29
C THR A 317 31.72 -0.88 -0.01
N PRO A 318 32.63 -0.53 0.92
CA PRO A 318 34.08 -0.70 0.75
C PRO A 318 34.55 -2.15 0.90
N GLU A 319 33.72 -3.03 1.47
CA GLU A 319 34.09 -4.41 1.74
C GLU A 319 34.12 -5.24 0.46
N ALA A 320 34.85 -6.38 0.50
CA ALA A 320 34.89 -7.32 -0.61
C ALA A 320 33.48 -7.87 -0.90
N ALA A 321 33.16 -8.02 -2.18
CA ALA A 321 31.90 -8.58 -2.61
C ALA A 321 31.80 -10.07 -2.24
N ASP A 322 30.66 -10.50 -1.69
CA ASP A 322 30.34 -11.91 -1.52
C ASP A 322 30.01 -12.52 -2.89
N PRO A 323 30.70 -13.57 -3.36
CA PRO A 323 30.41 -14.21 -4.63
C PRO A 323 28.96 -14.69 -4.79
N HIS A 324 28.31 -15.14 -3.72
CA HIS A 324 26.89 -15.56 -3.74
C HIS A 324 25.98 -14.35 -3.95
N ALA A 325 26.24 -13.24 -3.27
CA ALA A 325 25.50 -12.01 -3.43
C ALA A 325 25.66 -11.42 -4.85
N VAL A 326 26.87 -11.47 -5.42
CA VAL A 326 27.15 -11.07 -6.82
C VAL A 326 26.40 -11.98 -7.80
N ALA A 327 26.36 -13.29 -7.57
CA ALA A 327 25.62 -14.21 -8.42
C ALA A 327 24.12 -13.91 -8.39
N HIS A 328 23.54 -13.63 -7.21
CA HIS A 328 22.16 -13.21 -7.06
C HIS A 328 21.86 -11.90 -7.80
N GLY A 329 22.62 -10.84 -7.55
CA GLY A 329 22.43 -9.53 -8.21
C GLY A 329 22.64 -9.58 -9.72
N THR A 330 23.55 -10.46 -10.20
CA THR A 330 23.74 -10.73 -11.65
C THR A 330 22.47 -11.33 -12.25
N MET A 331 21.87 -12.31 -11.59
CA MET A 331 20.64 -12.97 -12.04
C MET A 331 19.43 -12.00 -11.97
N VAL A 332 19.31 -11.22 -10.90
CA VAL A 332 18.28 -10.16 -10.73
C VAL A 332 18.38 -9.13 -11.87
N THR A 333 19.58 -8.63 -12.15
CA THR A 333 19.81 -7.66 -13.22
C THR A 333 19.54 -8.24 -14.60
N GLY A 334 19.96 -9.50 -14.82
CA GLY A 334 19.66 -10.24 -16.05
C GLY A 334 18.14 -10.41 -16.26
N ALA A 335 17.41 -10.75 -15.20
CA ALA A 335 15.95 -10.88 -15.23
C ALA A 335 15.24 -9.56 -15.57
N LEU A 336 15.72 -8.43 -15.03
CA LEU A 336 15.19 -7.10 -15.35
C LEU A 336 15.44 -6.73 -16.81
N LEU A 337 16.62 -7.01 -17.36
CA LEU A 337 16.97 -6.64 -18.74
C LEU A 337 16.35 -7.55 -19.80
N TYR A 338 16.20 -8.85 -19.51
CA TYR A 338 15.85 -9.86 -20.50
C TYR A 338 14.63 -10.72 -20.16
N GLY A 339 14.17 -10.68 -18.92
CA GLY A 339 13.23 -11.68 -18.41
C GLY A 339 13.90 -13.03 -18.16
N PRO A 340 13.10 -14.09 -17.91
CA PRO A 340 13.60 -15.46 -17.83
C PRO A 340 14.21 -15.92 -19.15
N LEU A 341 15.35 -16.61 -19.09
CA LEU A 341 16.00 -17.14 -20.30
C LEU A 341 15.23 -18.37 -20.81
N GLU A 342 14.98 -18.40 -22.11
CA GLU A 342 14.31 -19.48 -22.80
C GLU A 342 15.28 -20.17 -23.80
N ASP A 343 15.18 -21.50 -23.91
CA ASP A 343 16.04 -22.26 -24.83
C ASP A 343 15.82 -21.85 -26.27
N GLY A 344 16.94 -21.66 -26.98
CA GLY A 344 16.92 -21.33 -28.41
C GLY A 344 16.39 -19.93 -28.75
N GLN A 345 16.05 -19.11 -27.77
CA GLN A 345 15.62 -17.73 -28.02
C GLN A 345 16.81 -16.77 -28.01
N PRO A 346 17.00 -15.97 -29.05
CA PRO A 346 18.07 -14.97 -29.08
C PRO A 346 17.74 -13.83 -28.09
N LEU A 347 18.77 -13.33 -27.42
CA LEU A 347 18.64 -12.13 -26.58
C LEU A 347 18.39 -10.89 -27.43
N ARG A 348 17.50 -10.06 -26.95
CA ARG A 348 17.14 -8.79 -27.61
C ARG A 348 17.86 -7.65 -26.91
N THR A 349 18.15 -6.60 -27.66
CA THR A 349 18.67 -5.36 -27.05
C THR A 349 17.70 -4.87 -25.97
N PRO A 350 18.18 -4.66 -24.74
CA PRO A 350 17.36 -4.16 -23.63
C PRO A 350 16.70 -2.81 -23.95
N GLU A 351 15.53 -2.60 -23.42
CA GLU A 351 14.77 -1.35 -23.61
C GLU A 351 15.25 -0.24 -22.68
N VAL A 352 15.80 -0.62 -21.53
CA VAL A 352 16.27 0.29 -20.47
C VAL A 352 17.69 -0.04 -20.05
N GLY A 353 18.39 0.93 -19.46
CA GLY A 353 19.64 0.70 -18.75
C GLY A 353 19.42 0.41 -17.27
N VAL A 354 20.44 -0.07 -16.59
CA VAL A 354 20.43 -0.36 -15.16
C VAL A 354 21.58 0.33 -14.46
N ASP A 355 21.30 0.99 -13.34
CA ASP A 355 22.30 1.37 -12.34
C ASP A 355 22.22 0.36 -11.21
N HIS A 356 23.20 -0.53 -11.13
CA HIS A 356 23.26 -1.57 -10.10
C HIS A 356 24.14 -1.11 -8.94
N PHE A 357 23.54 -0.90 -7.79
CA PHE A 357 24.20 -0.51 -6.55
C PHE A 357 24.47 -1.74 -5.69
N ARG A 358 25.75 -2.04 -5.42
CA ARG A 358 26.09 -3.08 -4.46
C ARG A 358 25.99 -2.52 -3.06
N VAL A 359 24.89 -2.88 -2.37
CA VAL A 359 24.56 -2.41 -1.02
C VAL A 359 24.61 -3.52 0.04
N VAL A 360 24.72 -4.79 -0.35
CA VAL A 360 24.85 -5.90 0.61
C VAL A 360 26.30 -5.99 1.03
N PRO A 361 26.64 -5.68 2.31
CA PRO A 361 27.99 -5.82 2.82
C PRO A 361 28.35 -7.29 3.01
N ALA A 362 29.64 -7.58 3.19
CA ALA A 362 30.05 -8.88 3.69
C ALA A 362 29.53 -9.08 5.11
N PRO A 363 29.21 -10.33 5.53
CA PRO A 363 28.74 -10.58 6.88
C PRO A 363 29.71 -9.97 7.92
N SER A 364 29.21 -9.06 8.73
CA SER A 364 29.98 -8.39 9.77
C SER A 364 29.94 -9.18 11.08
N PRO A 365 31.03 -9.30 11.82
CA PRO A 365 31.03 -9.79 13.19
C PRO A 365 30.49 -8.75 14.18
N ASP A 366 30.00 -7.59 13.73
CA ASP A 366 29.46 -6.55 14.59
C ASP A 366 28.26 -7.09 15.38
N PRO A 367 28.33 -7.11 16.72
CA PRO A 367 27.26 -7.60 17.57
C PRO A 367 25.96 -6.77 17.46
N TRP A 368 26.02 -5.56 16.91
CA TRP A 368 24.85 -4.68 16.75
C TRP A 368 23.99 -5.04 15.55
N ASP A 369 24.55 -5.73 14.52
CA ASP A 369 23.86 -6.18 13.31
C ASP A 369 23.02 -5.05 12.65
N VAL A 370 23.68 -3.89 12.44
CA VAL A 370 23.03 -2.67 11.93
C VAL A 370 23.00 -2.56 10.41
N ASP A 371 23.37 -3.62 9.70
CA ASP A 371 23.41 -3.65 8.22
C ASP A 371 22.11 -3.18 7.59
N LEU A 372 20.97 -3.56 8.17
CA LEU A 372 19.66 -3.11 7.68
C LEU A 372 19.48 -1.60 7.69
N TYR A 373 19.96 -0.92 8.73
CA TYR A 373 19.86 0.55 8.82
C TYR A 373 20.82 1.21 7.84
N TRP A 374 22.02 0.66 7.72
CA TRP A 374 23.00 1.17 6.76
C TRP A 374 22.51 1.04 5.31
N ILE A 375 21.96 -0.12 4.92
CA ILE A 375 21.41 -0.37 3.58
C ILE A 375 20.27 0.60 3.30
N LEU A 376 19.34 0.76 4.25
CA LEU A 376 18.21 1.69 4.09
C LEU A 376 18.69 3.12 3.84
N ASP A 377 19.66 3.59 4.64
CA ASP A 377 20.23 4.93 4.48
C ASP A 377 20.85 5.12 3.09
N ARG A 378 21.59 4.11 2.59
CA ARG A 378 22.20 4.17 1.25
C ARG A 378 21.15 4.21 0.15
N ILE A 379 20.08 3.39 0.25
CA ILE A 379 18.98 3.43 -0.71
C ILE A 379 18.35 4.83 -0.75
N VAL A 380 18.01 5.37 0.42
CA VAL A 380 17.38 6.69 0.54
C VAL A 380 18.27 7.79 -0.03
N GLU A 381 19.54 7.80 0.32
CA GLU A 381 20.53 8.79 -0.15
C GLU A 381 20.66 8.74 -1.67
N LEU A 382 20.84 7.56 -2.24
CA LEU A 382 21.09 7.39 -3.67
C LEU A 382 19.85 7.68 -4.52
N VAL A 383 18.66 7.29 -4.04
CA VAL A 383 17.40 7.62 -4.74
C VAL A 383 17.10 9.11 -4.67
N ARG A 384 17.43 9.80 -3.55
CA ARG A 384 17.30 11.25 -3.46
C ARG A 384 18.29 12.01 -4.34
N ALA A 385 19.48 11.49 -4.49
CA ALA A 385 20.55 12.12 -5.27
C ALA A 385 20.36 12.00 -6.79
N ARG A 386 19.46 11.11 -7.25
CA ARG A 386 19.27 10.81 -8.69
C ARG A 386 17.77 10.68 -9.02
N ASP A 387 17.40 11.02 -10.25
CA ASP A 387 16.01 10.95 -10.71
C ASP A 387 15.70 9.58 -11.32
N TYR A 388 15.35 8.61 -10.46
CA TYR A 388 14.86 7.32 -10.89
C TYR A 388 13.32 7.30 -10.90
N ALA A 389 12.75 6.88 -12.01
CA ALA A 389 11.32 6.60 -12.09
C ALA A 389 10.95 5.23 -11.47
N ILE A 390 11.91 4.28 -11.52
CA ILE A 390 11.69 2.89 -11.09
C ILE A 390 12.92 2.40 -10.31
N VAL A 391 12.65 1.73 -9.19
CA VAL A 391 13.64 1.06 -8.34
C VAL A 391 13.23 -0.40 -8.15
N ASN A 392 14.16 -1.33 -8.33
CA ASN A 392 13.97 -2.75 -8.02
C ASN A 392 14.63 -3.11 -6.69
N LEU A 393 13.85 -3.69 -5.77
CA LEU A 393 14.31 -4.19 -4.47
C LEU A 393 14.00 -5.68 -4.33
N SER A 394 15.00 -6.52 -4.58
CA SER A 394 14.92 -7.96 -4.32
C SER A 394 15.53 -8.35 -2.96
N LEU A 395 15.66 -7.41 -2.06
CA LEU A 395 16.19 -7.53 -0.70
C LEU A 395 15.33 -6.79 0.32
N GLY A 396 15.59 -7.02 1.59
CA GLY A 396 14.89 -6.35 2.70
C GLY A 396 15.08 -7.11 4.03
N PRO A 397 14.44 -6.65 5.10
CA PRO A 397 14.43 -7.38 6.37
C PRO A 397 13.76 -8.77 6.26
N SER A 398 14.32 -9.76 6.95
CA SER A 398 13.66 -11.05 7.20
C SER A 398 12.62 -10.86 8.31
N LEU A 399 11.52 -10.20 7.98
CA LEU A 399 10.48 -9.84 8.92
C LEU A 399 9.11 -9.90 8.24
N PRO A 400 8.29 -10.93 8.54
CA PRO A 400 6.88 -10.93 8.15
C PRO A 400 6.17 -9.71 8.75
N ILE A 401 5.28 -9.12 8.00
CA ILE A 401 4.57 -7.92 8.47
C ILE A 401 3.57 -8.25 9.59
N ASP A 402 3.44 -7.29 10.51
CA ASP A 402 2.31 -7.16 11.40
C ASP A 402 1.54 -5.89 11.01
N ASP A 403 0.38 -6.07 10.35
CA ASP A 403 -0.46 -4.98 9.88
C ASP A 403 -1.31 -4.31 10.97
N GLN A 404 -1.25 -4.83 12.19
CA GLN A 404 -1.96 -4.29 13.35
C GLN A 404 -1.14 -3.24 14.11
N THR A 405 0.14 -3.12 13.79
CA THR A 405 1.09 -2.25 14.46
C THR A 405 1.78 -1.27 13.50
N GLU A 406 2.62 -0.41 14.04
CA GLU A 406 3.42 0.54 13.26
C GLU A 406 4.22 -0.16 12.15
N PRO A 407 4.39 0.48 10.98
CA PRO A 407 5.28 -0.03 9.94
C PRO A 407 6.73 -0.06 10.43
N HIS A 408 7.49 -0.99 9.90
CA HIS A 408 8.94 -0.99 10.09
C HIS A 408 9.57 0.26 9.45
N ALA A 409 10.72 0.69 9.94
CA ALA A 409 11.44 1.86 9.43
C ALA A 409 11.67 1.81 7.90
N TRP A 410 11.91 0.64 7.33
CA TRP A 410 12.05 0.44 5.89
C TRP A 410 10.77 0.80 5.13
N THR A 411 9.64 0.23 5.52
CA THR A 411 8.34 0.50 4.87
C THR A 411 8.01 1.99 4.95
N ALA A 412 8.10 2.56 6.15
CA ALA A 412 7.77 3.97 6.38
C ALA A 412 8.66 4.92 5.55
N ARG A 413 9.98 4.68 5.58
CA ARG A 413 10.93 5.56 4.89
C ARG A 413 10.87 5.45 3.39
N LEU A 414 10.63 4.24 2.85
CA LEU A 414 10.52 4.02 1.41
C LEU A 414 9.16 4.47 0.86
N ASP A 415 8.06 4.40 1.64
CA ASP A 415 6.78 4.98 1.24
C ASP A 415 6.83 6.51 1.19
N GLU A 416 7.50 7.14 2.18
CA GLU A 416 7.78 8.59 2.17
C GLU A 416 8.60 8.97 0.93
N LEU A 417 9.65 8.21 0.62
CA LEU A 417 10.51 8.44 -0.53
C LEU A 417 9.78 8.25 -1.86
N ALA A 418 8.88 7.25 -1.94
CA ALA A 418 8.05 7.01 -3.12
C ALA A 418 7.15 8.20 -3.43
N GLU A 419 6.56 8.80 -2.42
CA GLU A 419 5.71 10.00 -2.55
C GLU A 419 6.56 11.24 -2.84
N GLU A 420 7.63 11.48 -2.05
CA GLU A 420 8.53 12.64 -2.18
C GLU A 420 9.15 12.75 -3.58
N ARG A 421 9.57 11.62 -4.15
CA ARG A 421 10.34 11.59 -5.40
C ARG A 421 9.52 11.14 -6.62
N GLY A 422 8.28 10.70 -6.43
CA GLY A 422 7.49 10.13 -7.51
C GLY A 422 8.15 8.89 -8.12
N VAL A 423 8.73 8.01 -7.29
CA VAL A 423 9.44 6.80 -7.71
C VAL A 423 8.62 5.55 -7.43
N LEU A 424 8.58 4.64 -8.40
CA LEU A 424 7.95 3.32 -8.23
C LEU A 424 8.97 2.31 -7.70
N PHE A 425 8.73 1.82 -6.48
CA PHE A 425 9.44 0.65 -5.97
C PHE A 425 8.76 -0.64 -6.42
N VAL A 426 9.52 -1.54 -7.03
CA VAL A 426 9.11 -2.91 -7.34
C VAL A 426 9.83 -3.84 -6.38
N THR A 427 9.08 -4.50 -5.49
CA THR A 427 9.65 -5.23 -4.34
C THR A 427 9.29 -6.71 -4.38
N ALA A 428 10.21 -7.57 -3.94
CA ALA A 428 9.95 -8.99 -3.73
C ALA A 428 9.23 -9.22 -2.39
N VAL A 429 8.15 -10.03 -2.39
CA VAL A 429 7.34 -10.22 -1.17
C VAL A 429 7.95 -11.14 -0.11
N GLY A 430 8.96 -11.94 -0.47
CA GLY A 430 9.59 -12.91 0.44
C GLY A 430 9.29 -14.37 0.05
N ASN A 431 10.11 -15.28 0.59
CA ASN A 431 10.08 -16.72 0.25
C ASN A 431 9.60 -17.61 1.42
N ASN A 432 8.89 -17.01 2.36
CA ASN A 432 8.38 -17.63 3.59
C ASN A 432 6.92 -18.13 3.49
N GLY A 433 6.38 -18.27 2.27
CA GLY A 433 4.97 -18.67 2.07
C GLY A 433 4.61 -20.06 2.58
N ASN A 434 5.61 -20.93 2.84
CA ASN A 434 5.43 -22.25 3.45
C ASN A 434 5.52 -22.24 4.98
N ASP A 435 5.85 -21.09 5.60
CA ASP A 435 5.94 -20.97 7.05
C ASP A 435 4.56 -21.00 7.70
N ASP A 436 4.50 -21.05 9.03
CA ASP A 436 3.26 -21.23 9.75
C ASP A 436 2.28 -20.06 9.55
N ALA A 437 1.15 -20.38 8.92
CA ALA A 437 0.09 -19.39 8.64
C ALA A 437 -0.66 -18.96 9.90
N ALA A 438 -0.75 -19.81 10.94
CA ALA A 438 -1.49 -19.49 12.15
C ALA A 438 -0.80 -18.41 12.97
N SER A 439 0.53 -18.37 12.93
CA SER A 439 1.34 -17.31 13.57
C SER A 439 1.66 -16.14 12.63
N GLY A 440 1.20 -16.17 11.37
CA GLY A 440 1.45 -15.12 10.37
C GLY A 440 2.88 -15.10 9.82
N LEU A 441 3.67 -16.14 10.06
CA LEU A 441 5.04 -16.21 9.56
C LEU A 441 5.14 -16.35 8.04
N ASN A 442 4.06 -16.78 7.38
CA ASN A 442 3.96 -16.89 5.92
C ASN A 442 3.60 -15.57 5.22
N ARG A 443 3.42 -14.48 5.96
CA ARG A 443 2.99 -13.20 5.40
C ARG A 443 4.11 -12.49 4.64
N VAL A 444 3.71 -11.56 3.75
CA VAL A 444 4.64 -10.71 3.01
C VAL A 444 5.65 -10.07 3.96
N GLN A 445 6.89 -9.95 3.51
CA GLN A 445 7.98 -9.41 4.31
C GLN A 445 8.22 -7.93 3.99
N VAL A 446 8.66 -7.19 4.99
CA VAL A 446 9.14 -5.81 4.86
C VAL A 446 10.20 -5.72 3.74
N PRO A 447 10.17 -4.71 2.83
CA PRO A 447 9.23 -3.60 2.73
C PRO A 447 8.07 -3.84 1.72
N ALA A 448 7.71 -5.08 1.40
CA ALA A 448 6.67 -5.36 0.40
C ALA A 448 5.27 -4.91 0.84
N ASP A 449 5.10 -4.53 2.11
CA ASP A 449 3.89 -3.93 2.66
C ASP A 449 3.74 -2.42 2.38
N MET A 450 4.70 -1.79 1.71
CA MET A 450 4.57 -0.40 1.23
C MET A 450 3.25 -0.20 0.48
N VAL A 451 2.54 0.88 0.78
CA VAL A 451 1.25 1.20 0.13
C VAL A 451 1.44 1.80 -1.27
N ASN A 452 2.59 2.41 -1.52
CA ASN A 452 2.93 3.05 -2.78
C ASN A 452 3.76 2.17 -3.74
N ALA A 453 4.12 0.95 -3.34
CA ALA A 453 4.94 0.05 -4.14
C ALA A 453 4.14 -0.99 -4.92
N LEU A 454 4.79 -1.59 -5.91
CA LEU A 454 4.35 -2.78 -6.62
C LEU A 454 5.06 -4.00 -6.03
N ALA A 455 4.42 -4.69 -5.09
CA ALA A 455 4.94 -5.87 -4.40
C ALA A 455 4.61 -7.14 -5.20
N ILE A 456 5.64 -7.95 -5.51
CA ILE A 456 5.58 -9.05 -6.46
C ILE A 456 5.80 -10.38 -5.78
N GLY A 457 4.78 -11.25 -5.86
CA GLY A 457 4.88 -12.66 -5.53
C GLY A 457 5.38 -13.51 -6.69
N ALA A 458 5.59 -14.80 -6.44
CA ALA A 458 6.04 -15.73 -7.44
C ALA A 458 4.95 -16.70 -7.90
N CYS A 459 4.93 -17.05 -9.19
CA CYS A 459 4.09 -18.08 -9.79
C CYS A 459 4.90 -19.01 -10.69
N ASP A 460 4.29 -20.15 -11.05
CA ASP A 460 4.81 -21.05 -12.09
C ASP A 460 4.48 -20.50 -13.49
N ARG A 461 5.06 -21.14 -14.52
CA ARG A 461 4.86 -20.80 -15.92
C ARG A 461 4.34 -22.04 -16.66
N ARG A 462 3.08 -22.38 -16.39
CA ARG A 462 2.45 -23.51 -17.04
C ARG A 462 2.12 -23.23 -18.51
N ALA A 463 1.82 -24.30 -19.24
CA ALA A 463 1.27 -24.15 -20.57
C ALA A 463 -0.06 -23.34 -20.53
N PRO A 464 -0.34 -22.51 -21.55
CA PRO A 464 -1.52 -21.62 -21.52
C PRO A 464 -2.87 -22.34 -21.24
N GLN A 465 -2.99 -23.62 -21.60
CA GLN A 465 -4.18 -24.43 -21.35
C GLN A 465 -4.34 -24.88 -19.90
N ASP A 466 -3.26 -24.89 -19.11
CA ASP A 466 -3.23 -25.41 -17.72
C ASP A 466 -3.35 -24.28 -16.67
N GLY A 467 -3.42 -23.03 -17.15
CA GLY A 467 -3.37 -21.85 -16.28
C GLY A 467 -2.02 -21.66 -15.60
N TRP A 468 -1.98 -20.81 -14.59
CA TRP A 468 -0.81 -20.56 -13.75
C TRP A 468 -1.20 -20.69 -12.27
N ARG A 469 -0.23 -20.92 -11.39
CA ARG A 469 -0.45 -21.06 -9.93
C ARG A 469 0.62 -20.35 -9.15
N ARG A 470 0.27 -19.85 -7.96
CA ARG A 470 1.23 -19.30 -7.01
C ARG A 470 2.31 -20.34 -6.68
N ALA A 471 3.56 -19.90 -6.62
CA ALA A 471 4.64 -20.73 -6.11
C ALA A 471 4.46 -20.94 -4.59
N PRO A 472 4.55 -22.15 -4.05
CA PRO A 472 4.24 -22.43 -2.64
C PRO A 472 5.05 -21.56 -1.65
N TYR A 473 6.31 -21.27 -1.97
CA TYR A 473 7.19 -20.45 -1.14
C TYR A 473 6.85 -18.95 -1.17
N SER A 474 6.08 -18.47 -2.15
CA SER A 474 5.73 -17.05 -2.25
C SER A 474 4.90 -16.61 -1.06
N ALA A 475 5.37 -15.59 -0.35
CA ALA A 475 4.65 -15.02 0.79
C ALA A 475 3.27 -14.50 0.39
N VAL A 476 2.34 -14.48 1.35
CA VAL A 476 0.92 -14.14 1.14
C VAL A 476 0.51 -12.90 1.94
N GLY A 477 -0.63 -12.32 1.57
CA GLY A 477 -1.25 -11.22 2.29
C GLY A 477 -1.98 -11.65 3.59
N PRO A 478 -2.82 -10.77 4.12
CA PRO A 478 -3.05 -9.41 3.65
C PRO A 478 -1.88 -8.47 3.92
N GLY A 479 -1.83 -7.34 3.18
CA GLY A 479 -0.96 -6.21 3.47
C GLY A 479 -1.53 -5.31 4.57
N ARG A 480 -0.90 -4.14 4.80
CA ARG A 480 -1.39 -3.15 5.76
C ARG A 480 -2.57 -2.33 5.22
N PRO A 481 -3.32 -1.63 6.06
CA PRO A 481 -4.34 -0.67 5.63
C PRO A 481 -3.80 0.34 4.61
N GLY A 482 -4.49 0.51 3.48
CA GLY A 482 -4.04 1.31 2.34
C GLY A 482 -3.45 0.49 1.19
N ALA A 483 -3.04 -0.75 1.45
CA ALA A 483 -2.66 -1.74 0.45
C ALA A 483 -2.85 -3.17 0.99
N ARG A 484 -4.08 -3.51 1.36
CA ARG A 484 -4.41 -4.83 1.91
C ARG A 484 -4.21 -5.96 0.91
N LEU A 485 -4.41 -5.67 -0.37
CA LEU A 485 -4.20 -6.65 -1.42
C LEU A 485 -2.70 -6.77 -1.74
N LYS A 486 -2.04 -7.70 -1.04
CA LYS A 486 -0.64 -8.06 -1.22
C LYS A 486 -0.51 -9.59 -1.34
N PRO A 487 0.40 -10.06 -2.22
CA PRO A 487 1.17 -9.28 -3.19
C PRO A 487 0.25 -8.42 -4.07
N CYS A 488 0.77 -7.38 -4.74
CA CYS A 488 -0.01 -6.65 -5.75
C CYS A 488 -0.30 -7.52 -6.98
N GLY A 489 0.59 -8.44 -7.27
CA GLY A 489 0.46 -9.43 -8.33
C GLY A 489 1.62 -10.42 -8.26
N VAL A 490 1.61 -11.40 -9.13
CA VAL A 490 2.65 -12.41 -9.22
C VAL A 490 3.32 -12.40 -10.59
N ALA A 491 4.57 -12.85 -10.65
CA ALA A 491 5.28 -13.10 -11.88
C ALA A 491 6.06 -14.40 -11.80
N PHE A 492 6.62 -14.88 -12.92
CA PHE A 492 7.40 -16.10 -12.92
C PHE A 492 8.68 -15.94 -12.10
N GLY A 493 8.77 -16.70 -11.02
CA GLY A 493 9.93 -16.76 -10.12
C GLY A 493 10.56 -18.14 -10.01
N GLY A 494 10.07 -19.10 -10.81
CA GLY A 494 10.47 -20.50 -10.78
C GLY A 494 9.77 -21.33 -9.70
N VAL A 495 9.71 -22.63 -9.95
CA VAL A 495 9.34 -23.68 -9.00
C VAL A 495 10.26 -24.87 -9.22
N ASP A 496 10.30 -25.83 -8.29
CA ASP A 496 11.23 -26.98 -8.37
C ASP A 496 11.16 -27.74 -9.70
N THR A 497 9.96 -27.87 -10.27
CA THR A 497 9.73 -28.57 -11.55
C THR A 497 9.98 -27.70 -12.77
N GLN A 498 10.06 -26.37 -12.59
CA GLN A 498 10.27 -25.37 -13.62
C GLN A 498 11.04 -24.20 -13.02
N PRO A 499 12.36 -24.35 -12.79
CA PRO A 499 13.15 -23.30 -12.16
C PRO A 499 13.27 -22.06 -13.06
N PHE A 500 13.47 -20.91 -12.43
CA PHE A 500 13.85 -19.69 -13.12
C PHE A 500 15.26 -19.83 -13.67
N ARG A 501 15.45 -19.53 -14.96
CA ARG A 501 16.75 -19.59 -15.62
C ARG A 501 17.26 -18.17 -15.88
N GLY A 502 18.43 -17.86 -15.37
CA GLY A 502 19.06 -16.55 -15.48
C GLY A 502 20.56 -16.61 -15.74
N MET A 503 21.15 -15.44 -15.95
CA MET A 503 22.59 -15.29 -16.18
C MET A 503 23.36 -15.38 -14.88
N VAL A 504 24.46 -16.10 -14.89
CA VAL A 504 25.45 -16.12 -13.79
C VAL A 504 26.86 -15.87 -14.32
N ALA A 505 27.80 -15.61 -13.42
CA ALA A 505 29.20 -15.38 -13.76
C ALA A 505 29.78 -16.45 -14.70
N GLY A 506 30.72 -16.07 -15.52
CA GLY A 506 31.40 -16.95 -16.49
C GLY A 506 30.57 -17.33 -17.73
N GLY A 507 29.52 -16.55 -18.04
CA GLY A 507 28.71 -16.76 -19.25
C GLY A 507 27.85 -18.02 -19.23
N ARG A 508 27.40 -18.45 -18.05
CA ARG A 508 26.61 -19.67 -17.82
C ARG A 508 25.17 -19.34 -17.45
N ILE A 509 24.30 -20.32 -17.56
CA ILE A 509 22.93 -20.26 -17.08
C ILE A 509 22.87 -20.87 -15.68
N GLY A 510 22.24 -20.15 -14.75
CA GLY A 510 21.88 -20.64 -13.42
C GLY A 510 20.39 -20.91 -13.33
N GLU A 511 20.02 -21.91 -12.53
CA GLU A 511 18.63 -22.23 -12.19
C GLU A 511 18.37 -21.91 -10.72
N ALA A 512 17.28 -21.19 -10.44
CA ALA A 512 16.90 -20.76 -9.10
C ALA A 512 15.40 -20.69 -8.94
N ILE A 513 14.93 -20.54 -7.70
CA ILE A 513 13.55 -20.22 -7.36
C ILE A 513 13.54 -19.04 -6.36
N GLY A 514 12.59 -18.14 -6.49
CA GLY A 514 12.47 -17.02 -5.54
C GLY A 514 11.67 -15.86 -6.06
N THR A 515 11.01 -15.15 -5.13
CA THR A 515 10.36 -13.87 -5.41
C THR A 515 11.37 -12.79 -5.82
N SER A 516 12.66 -12.97 -5.47
CA SER A 516 13.76 -12.13 -5.92
C SER A 516 13.97 -12.14 -7.44
N PHE A 517 13.47 -13.15 -8.14
CA PHE A 517 13.49 -13.24 -9.60
C PHE A 517 12.14 -12.87 -10.21
N ALA A 518 11.04 -13.10 -9.50
CA ALA A 518 9.71 -12.67 -9.91
C ALA A 518 9.60 -11.13 -9.98
N ALA A 519 10.15 -10.43 -8.99
CA ALA A 519 10.10 -8.97 -8.96
C ALA A 519 10.79 -8.31 -10.17
N PRO A 520 12.05 -8.62 -10.52
CA PRO A 520 12.67 -8.08 -11.72
C PRO A 520 12.03 -8.58 -13.02
N THR A 521 11.41 -9.78 -13.05
CA THR A 521 10.64 -10.27 -14.20
C THR A 521 9.40 -9.40 -14.45
N ALA A 522 8.64 -9.06 -13.41
CA ALA A 522 7.54 -8.10 -13.53
C ALA A 522 8.06 -6.72 -13.93
N ASN A 523 9.18 -6.31 -13.32
CA ASN A 523 9.80 -5.02 -13.60
C ASN A 523 10.34 -4.93 -15.04
N HIS A 524 10.77 -6.03 -15.65
CA HIS A 524 11.10 -6.08 -17.09
C HIS A 524 9.93 -5.57 -17.94
N GLY A 525 8.73 -6.03 -17.67
CA GLY A 525 7.51 -5.56 -18.34
C GLY A 525 7.20 -4.08 -18.05
N VAL A 526 7.26 -3.68 -16.77
CA VAL A 526 6.95 -2.30 -16.33
C VAL A 526 7.99 -1.30 -16.88
N ALA A 527 9.26 -1.62 -16.85
CA ALA A 527 10.33 -0.78 -17.40
C ALA A 527 10.22 -0.64 -18.92
N GLY A 528 9.90 -1.73 -19.62
CA GLY A 528 9.61 -1.68 -21.05
C GLY A 528 8.37 -0.84 -21.38
N LEU A 529 7.32 -0.90 -20.57
CA LEU A 529 6.17 -0.01 -20.68
C LEU A 529 6.57 1.45 -20.49
N ALA A 530 7.34 1.76 -19.44
CA ALA A 530 7.82 3.10 -19.14
C ALA A 530 8.64 3.69 -20.30
N ALA A 531 9.57 2.90 -20.89
CA ALA A 531 10.34 3.31 -22.06
C ALA A 531 9.45 3.67 -23.26
N ARG A 532 8.31 2.99 -23.45
CA ARG A 532 7.34 3.31 -24.52
C ARG A 532 6.50 4.52 -24.22
N LEU A 533 6.06 4.69 -22.99
CA LEU A 533 5.24 5.83 -22.56
C LEU A 533 6.05 7.14 -22.63
N GLY A 534 7.35 7.10 -22.35
CA GLY A 534 8.22 8.25 -22.23
C GLY A 534 8.04 9.00 -20.91
N ALA A 535 8.97 9.89 -20.59
CA ALA A 535 9.10 10.52 -19.28
C ALA A 535 7.82 11.18 -18.75
N ALA A 536 7.04 11.83 -19.62
CA ALA A 536 5.82 12.54 -19.22
C ALA A 536 4.72 11.63 -18.64
N LEU A 537 4.69 10.35 -19.02
CA LEU A 537 3.70 9.36 -18.57
C LEU A 537 4.33 8.28 -17.67
N THR A 538 5.62 8.37 -17.38
CA THR A 538 6.33 7.45 -16.51
C THR A 538 6.21 7.92 -15.05
N THR A 539 5.03 7.75 -14.47
CA THR A 539 4.72 8.07 -13.07
C THR A 539 4.27 6.80 -12.33
N PRO A 540 4.47 6.68 -11.01
CA PRO A 540 4.12 5.47 -10.24
C PRO A 540 2.67 5.05 -10.41
N ASP A 541 1.73 6.00 -10.39
CA ASP A 541 0.30 5.79 -10.56
C ASP A 541 -0.05 5.24 -11.95
N VAL A 542 0.53 5.79 -13.02
CA VAL A 542 0.31 5.30 -14.40
C VAL A 542 0.90 3.90 -14.56
N LEU A 543 2.13 3.67 -14.12
CA LEU A 543 2.78 2.36 -14.28
C LEU A 543 2.05 1.27 -13.49
N ARG A 544 1.65 1.56 -12.25
CA ARG A 544 0.84 0.65 -11.43
C ARG A 544 -0.54 0.43 -12.04
N ALA A 545 -1.20 1.47 -12.57
CA ALA A 545 -2.50 1.34 -13.23
C ALA A 545 -2.43 0.38 -14.41
N PHE A 546 -1.43 0.50 -15.27
CA PHE A 546 -1.22 -0.45 -16.38
C PHE A 546 -0.92 -1.86 -15.89
N ALA A 547 0.00 -2.00 -14.92
CA ALA A 547 0.40 -3.30 -14.40
C ALA A 547 -0.79 -4.08 -13.84
N LEU A 548 -1.63 -3.41 -13.04
CA LEU A 548 -2.77 -4.02 -12.37
C LEU A 548 -3.98 -4.20 -13.29
N HIS A 549 -4.21 -3.27 -14.23
CA HIS A 549 -5.34 -3.34 -15.16
C HIS A 549 -5.27 -4.52 -16.13
N PHE A 550 -4.07 -4.82 -16.60
CA PHE A 550 -3.82 -5.90 -17.54
C PHE A 550 -3.30 -7.19 -16.91
N ALA A 551 -3.29 -7.27 -15.58
CA ALA A 551 -2.96 -8.51 -14.88
C ALA A 551 -3.93 -9.63 -15.30
N GLU A 552 -3.40 -10.82 -15.47
CA GLU A 552 -4.22 -12.00 -15.75
C GLU A 552 -4.86 -12.48 -14.45
N PRO A 553 -6.20 -12.47 -14.35
CA PRO A 553 -6.86 -12.82 -13.10
C PRO A 553 -6.59 -14.28 -12.71
N PRO A 554 -6.61 -14.61 -11.40
CA PRO A 554 -6.43 -15.97 -10.92
C PRO A 554 -7.66 -16.84 -11.26
N ASP A 555 -7.42 -18.12 -11.46
CA ASP A 555 -8.48 -19.14 -11.53
C ASP A 555 -8.95 -19.47 -10.10
N GLY A 556 -9.76 -18.60 -9.47
CA GLY A 556 -10.32 -18.83 -8.13
C GLY A 556 -10.19 -17.64 -7.17
N PRO A 557 -10.62 -17.79 -5.90
CA PRO A 557 -10.81 -16.67 -4.97
C PRO A 557 -9.56 -16.21 -4.19
N ALA A 558 -8.37 -16.69 -4.49
CA ALA A 558 -7.15 -16.50 -3.68
C ALA A 558 -6.50 -15.11 -3.87
N LEU A 559 -7.26 -14.03 -3.75
CA LEU A 559 -6.73 -12.67 -3.94
C LEU A 559 -5.60 -12.32 -2.95
N GLU A 560 -5.67 -12.80 -1.72
CA GLU A 560 -4.60 -12.58 -0.72
C GLU A 560 -3.31 -13.35 -1.03
N GLU A 561 -3.38 -14.34 -1.91
CA GLU A 561 -2.22 -15.12 -2.33
C GLU A 561 -1.54 -14.57 -3.59
N VAL A 562 -2.31 -13.93 -4.49
CA VAL A 562 -1.84 -13.57 -5.84
C VAL A 562 -2.19 -12.13 -6.25
N GLY A 563 -2.87 -11.38 -5.40
CA GLY A 563 -3.24 -10.00 -5.67
C GLY A 563 -4.17 -9.87 -6.88
N PHE A 564 -3.89 -8.89 -7.73
CA PHE A 564 -4.66 -8.65 -8.96
C PHE A 564 -4.44 -9.74 -10.04
N GLY A 565 -3.49 -10.65 -9.83
CA GLY A 565 -3.19 -11.77 -10.73
C GLY A 565 -1.77 -11.75 -11.26
N ARG A 566 -1.52 -12.51 -12.35
CA ARG A 566 -0.22 -12.57 -12.98
C ARG A 566 0.04 -11.31 -13.81
N LEU A 567 1.12 -10.60 -13.49
CA LEU A 567 1.55 -9.43 -14.22
C LEU A 567 2.18 -9.82 -15.56
N LEU A 568 2.03 -8.94 -16.53
CA LEU A 568 2.59 -9.18 -17.86
C LEU A 568 4.10 -8.94 -17.85
N GLU A 569 4.84 -9.87 -18.43
CA GLU A 569 6.28 -9.71 -18.68
C GLU A 569 6.55 -8.71 -19.81
N ARG A 570 5.54 -8.40 -20.63
CA ARG A 570 5.60 -7.46 -21.75
C ARG A 570 4.24 -6.88 -22.07
N TYR A 571 4.19 -5.58 -22.37
CA TYR A 571 2.96 -4.84 -22.66
C TYR A 571 2.73 -4.56 -24.16
N ASP A 572 3.60 -5.02 -25.04
CA ASP A 572 3.50 -4.79 -26.50
C ASP A 572 2.15 -5.22 -27.07
N GLU A 573 1.66 -6.40 -26.66
CA GLU A 573 0.39 -6.94 -27.15
C GLU A 573 -0.84 -6.20 -26.59
N ARG A 574 -0.67 -5.48 -25.48
CA ARG A 574 -1.72 -4.67 -24.83
C ARG A 574 -1.69 -3.22 -25.27
N TRP A 575 -0.66 -2.82 -26.04
CA TRP A 575 -0.57 -1.47 -26.58
C TRP A 575 -1.69 -1.14 -27.55
N ASN A 576 -2.20 -2.15 -28.29
CA ASN A 576 -3.27 -2.02 -29.27
C ASN A 576 -4.54 -2.71 -28.79
N CYS A 577 -5.67 -2.02 -28.92
CA CYS A 577 -7.00 -2.53 -28.69
C CYS A 577 -7.47 -3.43 -29.84
N ALA A 578 -8.37 -4.37 -29.57
CA ALA A 578 -9.13 -5.05 -30.60
C ALA A 578 -10.15 -4.09 -31.24
N GLU A 579 -10.72 -4.44 -32.42
CA GLU A 579 -11.72 -3.62 -33.09
C GLU A 579 -12.97 -3.32 -32.20
N ASN A 580 -13.34 -4.32 -31.41
CA ASN A 580 -14.47 -4.26 -30.48
C ASN A 580 -14.11 -3.80 -29.07
N GLU A 581 -12.91 -3.25 -28.88
CA GLU A 581 -12.37 -2.79 -27.58
C GLU A 581 -11.85 -1.36 -27.70
N ALA A 582 -12.01 -0.59 -26.62
CA ALA A 582 -11.34 0.70 -26.45
C ALA A 582 -10.87 0.83 -25.01
N SER A 583 -9.59 1.17 -24.83
CA SER A 583 -8.99 1.44 -23.53
C SER A 583 -8.50 2.87 -23.49
N VAL A 584 -8.79 3.58 -22.38
CA VAL A 584 -8.52 5.01 -22.22
C VAL A 584 -7.81 5.27 -20.91
N LEU A 585 -6.70 5.98 -21.00
CA LEU A 585 -5.95 6.49 -19.85
C LEU A 585 -6.45 7.88 -19.46
N TYR A 586 -6.81 8.04 -18.21
CA TYR A 586 -7.05 9.31 -17.53
C TYR A 586 -5.89 9.56 -16.57
N ARG A 587 -5.39 10.77 -16.57
CA ARG A 587 -4.39 11.24 -15.63
C ARG A 587 -4.79 12.60 -15.14
N ASP A 588 -5.15 12.71 -13.89
CA ASP A 588 -5.70 13.93 -13.32
C ASP A 588 -5.22 14.13 -11.87
N THR A 589 -5.59 15.24 -11.30
CA THR A 589 -5.33 15.60 -9.91
C THR A 589 -6.64 16.06 -9.28
N ILE A 590 -6.93 15.60 -8.08
CA ILE A 590 -8.11 16.02 -7.32
C ILE A 590 -7.67 16.73 -6.05
N GLU A 591 -8.29 17.90 -5.80
CA GLU A 591 -8.01 18.70 -4.60
C GLU A 591 -8.89 18.25 -3.43
N ARG A 592 -8.43 18.57 -2.23
CA ARG A 592 -9.22 18.38 -1.02
C ARG A 592 -10.59 19.06 -1.21
N ASP A 593 -11.62 18.38 -0.74
CA ASP A 593 -13.01 18.87 -0.83
C ASP A 593 -13.62 18.91 -2.24
N GLN A 594 -12.93 18.38 -3.24
CA GLN A 594 -13.43 18.26 -4.60
C GLN A 594 -14.09 16.92 -4.84
N ALA A 595 -15.12 16.94 -5.71
CA ALA A 595 -15.71 15.76 -6.33
C ALA A 595 -15.73 15.96 -7.84
N ILE A 596 -15.37 14.90 -8.57
CA ILE A 596 -15.34 14.92 -10.03
C ILE A 596 -16.06 13.72 -10.62
N SER A 597 -16.59 13.89 -11.81
CA SER A 597 -17.13 12.81 -12.63
C SER A 597 -16.24 12.58 -13.84
N LEU A 598 -15.89 11.32 -14.06
CA LEU A 598 -15.07 10.85 -15.18
C LEU A 598 -15.95 9.94 -16.07
N PRO A 599 -16.52 10.45 -17.18
CA PRO A 599 -17.36 9.68 -18.06
C PRO A 599 -16.59 8.54 -18.74
N PHE A 600 -17.23 7.39 -18.90
CA PHE A 600 -16.77 6.36 -19.83
C PHE A 600 -17.11 6.82 -21.27
N PRO A 601 -16.14 6.88 -22.18
CA PRO A 601 -16.39 7.30 -23.54
C PRO A 601 -17.08 6.18 -24.37
N LEU A 602 -18.31 5.82 -23.97
CA LEU A 602 -19.07 4.73 -24.56
C LEU A 602 -20.10 5.26 -25.54
N PRO A 603 -19.93 5.08 -26.88
CA PRO A 603 -20.87 5.48 -27.88
C PRO A 603 -22.16 4.63 -27.83
N ALA A 604 -23.27 5.21 -27.34
CA ALA A 604 -24.54 4.50 -27.13
C ALA A 604 -25.08 3.83 -28.41
N SER A 605 -24.95 4.48 -29.57
CA SER A 605 -25.40 3.96 -30.85
C SER A 605 -24.61 2.71 -31.30
N ALA A 606 -23.32 2.67 -31.04
CA ALA A 606 -22.46 1.54 -31.44
C ALA A 606 -22.75 0.27 -30.63
N VAL A 607 -23.26 0.42 -29.40
CA VAL A 607 -23.44 -0.69 -28.44
C VAL A 607 -24.92 -1.04 -28.21
N ALA A 608 -25.85 -0.39 -28.90
CA ALA A 608 -27.28 -0.59 -28.72
C ALA A 608 -27.71 -2.08 -28.78
N GLY A 609 -28.48 -2.53 -27.80
CA GLY A 609 -28.95 -3.92 -27.68
C GLY A 609 -27.87 -4.95 -27.30
N ARG A 610 -26.66 -4.55 -27.01
CA ARG A 610 -25.52 -5.42 -26.69
C ARG A 610 -25.27 -5.52 -25.19
N THR A 611 -24.47 -6.52 -24.80
CA THR A 611 -23.86 -6.62 -23.46
C THR A 611 -22.40 -6.16 -23.56
N ILE A 612 -22.01 -5.26 -22.66
CA ILE A 612 -20.70 -4.62 -22.65
C ILE A 612 -19.94 -5.05 -21.40
N GLU A 613 -18.68 -5.34 -21.57
CA GLU A 613 -17.74 -5.53 -20.48
C GLU A 613 -17.02 -4.21 -20.22
N LEU A 614 -17.08 -3.75 -18.98
CA LEU A 614 -16.42 -2.54 -18.50
C LEU A 614 -15.44 -2.94 -17.42
N SER A 615 -14.22 -2.47 -17.51
CA SER A 615 -13.24 -2.59 -16.41
C SER A 615 -12.55 -1.24 -16.19
N TRP A 616 -12.17 -0.99 -14.95
CA TRP A 616 -11.41 0.20 -14.60
C TRP A 616 -10.48 -0.08 -13.43
N THR A 617 -9.33 0.56 -13.48
CA THR A 617 -8.32 0.54 -12.41
C THR A 617 -8.00 1.97 -12.03
N VAL A 618 -8.06 2.29 -10.74
CA VAL A 618 -7.71 3.62 -10.23
C VAL A 618 -6.54 3.44 -9.28
N VAL A 619 -5.48 4.21 -9.47
CA VAL A 619 -4.26 4.17 -8.66
C VAL A 619 -3.83 5.58 -8.33
N PHE A 620 -3.36 5.77 -7.11
CA PHE A 620 -2.75 7.00 -6.64
C PHE A 620 -1.59 6.71 -5.69
N THR A 621 -0.75 7.69 -5.47
CA THR A 621 0.33 7.66 -4.47
C THR A 621 -0.10 8.51 -3.29
N ALA A 622 -0.12 7.94 -2.09
CA ALA A 622 -0.59 8.60 -0.88
C ALA A 622 0.57 8.98 0.03
N ALA A 623 0.48 10.17 0.63
CA ALA A 623 1.27 10.49 1.82
C ALA A 623 0.88 9.53 2.96
N THR A 624 1.84 9.21 3.83
CA THR A 624 1.67 8.22 4.90
C THR A 624 2.02 8.81 6.27
N ASP A 625 1.36 8.30 7.31
CA ASP A 625 1.73 8.57 8.71
C ASP A 625 2.19 7.27 9.38
N PRO A 626 3.49 7.09 9.60
CA PRO A 626 4.01 5.89 10.23
C PRO A 626 3.56 5.68 11.68
N THR A 627 3.08 6.70 12.35
CA THR A 627 2.58 6.59 13.73
C THR A 627 1.20 5.99 13.80
N ASP A 628 0.43 6.06 12.69
CA ASP A 628 -0.95 5.55 12.62
C ASP A 628 -1.01 4.23 11.85
N ALA A 629 -1.07 3.13 12.59
CA ALA A 629 -1.12 1.79 12.00
C ALA A 629 -2.44 1.50 11.27
N VAL A 630 -3.55 2.09 11.72
CA VAL A 630 -4.90 1.83 11.18
C VAL A 630 -5.26 2.80 10.06
N ASP A 631 -4.79 4.03 10.18
CA ASP A 631 -5.04 5.12 9.25
C ASP A 631 -3.72 5.57 8.57
N TYR A 632 -2.90 4.59 8.15
CA TYR A 632 -1.55 4.81 7.63
C TYR A 632 -1.52 5.74 6.41
N THR A 633 -2.46 5.58 5.44
CA THR A 633 -2.59 6.51 4.31
C THR A 633 -3.35 7.77 4.73
N GLN A 634 -2.78 8.96 4.45
CA GLN A 634 -3.35 10.24 4.87
C GLN A 634 -4.43 10.77 3.93
N ALA A 635 -4.44 10.29 2.70
CA ALA A 635 -5.43 10.61 1.68
C ALA A 635 -5.93 9.34 1.00
N GLY A 636 -7.10 9.42 0.38
CA GLY A 636 -7.70 8.35 -0.38
C GLY A 636 -8.69 8.86 -1.42
N LEU A 637 -9.14 7.96 -2.28
CA LEU A 637 -10.18 8.21 -3.26
C LEU A 637 -11.38 7.32 -3.00
N GLU A 638 -12.56 7.91 -2.88
CA GLU A 638 -13.81 7.18 -2.95
C GLU A 638 -14.30 7.17 -4.40
N VAL A 639 -14.33 5.99 -4.99
CA VAL A 639 -14.71 5.80 -6.40
C VAL A 639 -16.06 5.10 -6.47
N ALA A 640 -17.04 5.74 -7.09
CA ALA A 640 -18.37 5.18 -7.26
C ALA A 640 -18.78 5.11 -8.74
N PHE A 641 -19.13 3.92 -9.22
CA PHE A 641 -19.63 3.73 -10.58
C PHE A 641 -21.10 4.13 -10.69
N ARG A 642 -21.41 5.03 -11.62
CA ARG A 642 -22.74 5.52 -11.97
C ARG A 642 -23.12 5.02 -13.36
N PRO A 643 -23.90 3.96 -13.49
CA PRO A 643 -24.22 3.39 -14.80
C PRO A 643 -25.13 4.30 -15.64
N HIS A 644 -25.91 5.18 -15.00
CA HIS A 644 -26.91 6.00 -15.65
C HIS A 644 -26.94 7.43 -15.08
N ALA A 645 -26.54 8.42 -15.88
CA ALA A 645 -26.36 9.80 -15.42
C ALA A 645 -27.66 10.51 -15.01
N ARG A 646 -28.83 10.03 -15.44
CA ARG A 646 -30.12 10.68 -15.17
C ARG A 646 -31.00 9.97 -14.13
N ARG A 647 -30.60 8.80 -13.64
CA ARG A 647 -31.38 8.08 -12.61
C ARG A 647 -30.93 8.51 -11.22
N TYR A 648 -31.90 9.03 -10.45
CA TYR A 648 -31.69 9.48 -9.08
C TYR A 648 -32.58 8.71 -8.13
N THR A 649 -32.14 8.53 -6.90
CA THR A 649 -32.92 7.93 -5.82
C THR A 649 -33.62 9.05 -5.05
N PHE A 650 -34.93 9.00 -4.99
CA PHE A 650 -35.75 9.84 -4.11
C PHE A 650 -36.07 9.01 -2.86
N ARG A 651 -35.77 9.53 -1.68
CA ARG A 651 -35.91 8.82 -0.43
C ARG A 651 -36.89 9.49 0.49
N ASP A 652 -37.93 8.74 0.89
CA ASP A 652 -38.88 9.17 1.93
C ASP A 652 -38.16 9.22 3.30
N PRO A 653 -38.11 10.38 3.95
CA PRO A 653 -37.40 10.54 5.22
C PRO A 653 -38.07 9.78 6.37
N SER A 654 -39.38 9.47 6.29
CA SER A 654 -40.13 8.79 7.35
C SER A 654 -39.98 7.27 7.32
N THR A 655 -39.97 6.68 6.11
CA THR A 655 -39.91 5.22 5.91
C THR A 655 -38.53 4.74 5.50
N ASN A 656 -37.64 5.65 5.13
CA ASN A 656 -36.34 5.37 4.52
C ASN A 656 -36.42 4.52 3.24
N LYS A 657 -37.60 4.42 2.62
CA LYS A 657 -37.77 3.76 1.32
C LYS A 657 -37.28 4.67 0.21
N GLY A 658 -36.61 4.09 -0.78
CA GLY A 658 -36.11 4.80 -1.94
C GLY A 658 -36.84 4.38 -3.23
N VAL A 659 -37.06 5.35 -4.11
CA VAL A 659 -37.57 5.15 -5.46
C VAL A 659 -36.54 5.69 -6.44
N GLU A 660 -36.10 4.88 -7.38
CA GLU A 660 -35.16 5.28 -8.43
C GLU A 660 -35.94 5.67 -9.70
N LEU A 661 -35.73 6.89 -10.17
CA LEU A 661 -36.42 7.45 -11.30
C LEU A 661 -35.44 8.12 -12.28
N ASP A 662 -35.71 8.01 -13.58
CA ASP A 662 -35.08 8.85 -14.62
C ASP A 662 -35.75 10.21 -14.62
N VAL A 663 -35.04 11.24 -14.17
CA VAL A 663 -35.60 12.58 -13.98
C VAL A 663 -36.05 13.27 -15.28
N GLN A 664 -35.57 12.83 -16.46
CA GLN A 664 -35.99 13.38 -17.73
C GLN A 664 -37.27 12.71 -18.29
N GLU A 665 -37.63 11.55 -17.78
CA GLU A 665 -38.83 10.82 -18.19
C GLU A 665 -40.05 11.20 -17.33
N GLN A 666 -39.85 11.98 -16.24
CA GLN A 666 -40.90 12.39 -15.33
C GLN A 666 -41.44 13.79 -15.68
N SER A 667 -42.71 14.00 -15.45
CA SER A 667 -43.28 15.35 -15.51
C SER A 667 -42.74 16.24 -14.38
N GLN A 668 -42.69 17.55 -14.59
CA GLN A 668 -42.30 18.48 -13.58
C GLN A 668 -43.15 18.42 -12.30
N GLU A 669 -44.45 18.10 -12.47
CA GLU A 669 -45.39 17.94 -11.37
C GLU A 669 -45.03 16.76 -10.47
N VAL A 670 -44.65 15.60 -11.05
CA VAL A 670 -44.21 14.41 -10.35
C VAL A 670 -42.88 14.68 -9.64
N LEU A 671 -41.95 15.37 -10.27
CA LEU A 671 -40.67 15.75 -9.65
C LEU A 671 -40.86 16.73 -8.50
N ALA A 672 -41.77 17.71 -8.65
CA ALA A 672 -42.10 18.66 -7.58
C ALA A 672 -42.77 17.97 -6.38
N GLN A 673 -43.68 17.03 -6.61
CA GLN A 673 -44.31 16.23 -5.58
C GLN A 673 -43.29 15.36 -4.84
N LEU A 674 -42.42 14.68 -5.57
CA LEU A 674 -41.35 13.87 -4.97
C LEU A 674 -40.34 14.72 -4.19
N ALA A 675 -39.98 15.90 -4.66
CA ALA A 675 -39.13 16.84 -3.94
C ALA A 675 -39.77 17.37 -2.64
N ALA A 676 -41.11 17.48 -2.61
CA ALA A 676 -41.84 17.87 -1.42
C ALA A 676 -41.99 16.76 -0.38
N GLU A 677 -42.12 15.51 -0.83
CA GLU A 677 -42.39 14.32 0.01
C GLU A 677 -41.12 13.49 0.31
N ALA A 678 -40.05 13.66 -0.49
CA ALA A 678 -38.83 12.84 -0.40
C ALA A 678 -37.57 13.69 -0.62
N ILE A 679 -36.47 13.25 -0.08
CA ILE A 679 -35.16 13.90 -0.25
C ILE A 679 -34.49 13.27 -1.50
N PRO A 680 -34.23 14.03 -2.59
CA PRO A 680 -33.53 13.53 -3.74
C PRO A 680 -32.02 13.32 -3.43
N SER A 681 -31.43 12.29 -4.04
CA SER A 681 -29.97 12.14 -4.03
C SER A 681 -29.33 13.20 -4.95
N ALA A 682 -28.30 13.87 -4.47
CA ALA A 682 -27.54 14.83 -5.28
C ALA A 682 -26.77 14.17 -6.44
N LEU A 683 -26.49 12.88 -6.33
CA LEU A 683 -25.76 12.12 -7.33
C LEU A 683 -26.67 11.06 -7.97
N PRO A 684 -26.40 10.72 -9.26
CA PRO A 684 -27.10 9.63 -9.92
C PRO A 684 -27.06 8.35 -9.11
N ALA A 685 -28.14 7.59 -9.13
CA ALA A 685 -28.28 6.38 -8.33
C ALA A 685 -27.18 5.35 -8.62
N THR A 686 -26.64 4.79 -7.57
CA THR A 686 -25.90 3.52 -7.63
C THR A 686 -26.73 2.46 -6.94
N LYS A 687 -26.51 1.19 -7.26
CA LYS A 687 -27.10 0.13 -6.42
C LYS A 687 -26.57 0.32 -4.99
N PRO A 688 -27.44 0.56 -4.01
CA PRO A 688 -26.99 0.69 -2.63
C PRO A 688 -26.40 -0.65 -2.20
N SER A 689 -25.17 -0.67 -1.69
CA SER A 689 -24.78 -1.74 -0.82
C SER A 689 -25.18 -1.31 0.60
N ASP A 690 -25.82 -2.17 1.36
CA ASP A 690 -26.09 -1.93 2.79
C ASP A 690 -24.78 -1.72 3.59
N ARG A 691 -23.68 -2.17 3.01
CA ARG A 691 -22.32 -2.05 3.51
C ARG A 691 -21.78 -0.62 3.52
N ARG A 692 -22.29 0.28 2.68
CA ARG A 692 -21.84 1.70 2.60
C ARG A 692 -22.06 2.52 3.87
N ARG A 693 -22.78 2.01 4.86
CA ARG A 693 -23.05 2.71 6.12
C ARG A 693 -22.08 2.36 7.25
N ASN A 694 -21.30 1.31 7.08
CA ASN A 694 -20.36 0.83 8.09
C ASN A 694 -18.93 1.01 7.59
N GLU A 695 -18.14 1.81 8.30
CA GLU A 695 -16.74 2.09 7.94
C GLU A 695 -15.88 0.83 7.87
N VAL A 696 -16.10 -0.15 8.78
CA VAL A 696 -15.36 -1.42 8.78
C VAL A 696 -15.54 -2.13 7.43
N LEU A 697 -16.80 -2.30 7.00
CA LEU A 697 -17.13 -2.97 5.74
C LEU A 697 -16.65 -2.18 4.51
N GLN A 698 -16.68 -0.84 4.57
CA GLN A 698 -16.14 -0.01 3.50
C GLN A 698 -14.63 -0.19 3.34
N ARG A 699 -13.89 -0.33 4.46
CA ARG A 699 -12.45 -0.60 4.44
C ARG A 699 -12.16 -2.00 3.89
N GLU A 700 -12.98 -2.98 4.20
CA GLU A 700 -12.89 -4.32 3.61
C GLU A 700 -13.16 -4.30 2.09
N GLU A 701 -14.00 -3.38 1.60
CA GLU A 701 -14.32 -3.18 0.19
C GLU A 701 -13.32 -2.26 -0.55
N GLY A 702 -12.24 -1.83 0.09
CA GLY A 702 -11.15 -1.06 -0.52
C GLY A 702 -11.18 0.44 -0.28
N LYS A 703 -12.00 0.95 0.63
CA LYS A 703 -11.89 2.35 1.05
C LYS A 703 -10.49 2.61 1.64
N TRP A 704 -9.82 3.64 1.18
CA TRP A 704 -8.44 4.01 1.52
C TRP A 704 -7.33 3.23 0.78
N GLU A 705 -7.67 2.20 -0.02
CA GLU A 705 -6.68 1.47 -0.81
C GLU A 705 -6.10 2.36 -1.93
N THR A 706 -4.77 2.34 -2.10
CA THR A 706 -4.07 3.14 -3.12
C THR A 706 -4.23 2.60 -4.54
N ALA A 707 -4.79 1.40 -4.68
CA ALA A 707 -5.09 0.78 -5.96
C ALA A 707 -6.42 0.02 -5.89
N LEU A 708 -7.31 0.28 -6.85
CA LEU A 708 -8.62 -0.36 -6.96
C LEU A 708 -8.83 -0.86 -8.39
N HIS A 709 -9.33 -2.07 -8.55
CA HIS A 709 -9.71 -2.64 -9.85
C HIS A 709 -11.11 -3.22 -9.78
N PHE A 710 -11.91 -2.93 -10.79
CA PHE A 710 -13.27 -3.43 -10.92
C PHE A 710 -13.57 -3.85 -12.37
N ALA A 711 -14.38 -4.89 -12.51
CA ALA A 711 -14.91 -5.32 -13.79
C ALA A 711 -16.41 -5.56 -13.65
N LYS A 712 -17.18 -5.15 -14.66
CA LYS A 712 -18.64 -5.36 -14.73
C LYS A 712 -19.09 -5.70 -16.13
N ARG A 713 -20.07 -6.62 -16.22
CA ARG A 713 -20.75 -6.96 -17.46
C ARG A 713 -22.18 -6.45 -17.40
N MET A 714 -22.57 -5.57 -18.32
CA MET A 714 -23.86 -4.86 -18.29
C MET A 714 -24.50 -4.81 -19.65
N ARG A 715 -25.85 -4.81 -19.69
CA ARG A 715 -26.61 -4.53 -20.93
C ARG A 715 -26.47 -3.04 -21.24
N ALA A 716 -26.25 -2.69 -22.51
CA ALA A 716 -26.16 -1.31 -22.95
C ALA A 716 -27.45 -0.49 -22.63
N SER A 717 -28.63 -1.14 -22.57
CA SER A 717 -29.88 -0.50 -22.16
C SER A 717 -29.90 -0.02 -20.68
N SER A 718 -28.97 -0.50 -19.86
CA SER A 718 -28.80 -0.06 -18.47
C SER A 718 -27.74 1.03 -18.32
N LEU A 719 -27.12 1.44 -19.42
CA LEU A 719 -26.03 2.42 -19.46
C LEU A 719 -26.52 3.68 -20.21
N PHE A 720 -26.39 4.81 -19.55
CA PHE A 720 -26.60 6.12 -20.17
C PHE A 720 -25.57 7.10 -19.64
N ASN A 721 -24.62 7.51 -20.49
CA ASN A 721 -23.46 8.30 -20.08
C ASN A 721 -22.85 7.75 -18.78
N PRO A 722 -22.42 6.47 -18.78
CA PRO A 722 -21.85 5.87 -17.57
C PRO A 722 -20.61 6.63 -17.14
N GLN A 723 -20.42 6.78 -15.82
CA GLN A 723 -19.32 7.57 -15.28
C GLN A 723 -18.83 7.03 -13.95
N LEU A 724 -17.61 7.37 -13.59
CA LEU A 724 -17.08 7.23 -12.22
C LEU A 724 -17.17 8.58 -11.53
N THR A 725 -17.76 8.60 -10.35
CA THR A 725 -17.64 9.74 -9.44
C THR A 725 -16.48 9.48 -8.51
N VAL A 726 -15.54 10.41 -8.44
CA VAL A 726 -14.35 10.34 -7.61
C VAL A 726 -14.41 11.47 -6.59
N ASN A 727 -14.35 11.12 -5.30
CA ASN A 727 -14.32 12.06 -4.19
C ASN A 727 -12.98 11.95 -3.48
N TYR A 728 -12.39 13.10 -3.13
CA TYR A 728 -11.22 13.13 -2.25
C TYR A 728 -11.61 12.77 -0.81
N LEU A 729 -10.88 11.86 -0.20
CA LEU A 729 -10.97 11.50 1.21
C LEU A 729 -9.70 11.96 1.92
N ALA A 730 -9.82 12.81 2.95
CA ALA A 730 -8.72 13.19 3.83
C ALA A 730 -8.89 12.59 5.22
N ARG A 731 -7.77 12.25 5.87
CA ARG A 731 -7.74 11.97 7.31
C ARG A 731 -7.74 13.28 8.07
N GLU A 732 -8.76 13.51 8.87
CA GLU A 732 -8.92 14.74 9.65
C GLU A 732 -8.44 14.52 11.09
N ASP A 733 -7.15 14.39 11.29
CA ASP A 733 -6.55 14.27 12.62
C ASP A 733 -5.95 15.59 13.15
N GLY A 734 -6.23 16.70 12.46
CA GLY A 734 -5.78 18.04 12.84
C GLY A 734 -4.39 18.41 12.34
N SER A 735 -3.56 17.48 11.87
CA SER A 735 -2.24 17.75 11.28
C SER A 735 -2.32 18.10 9.78
N LEU A 736 -3.42 17.75 9.12
CA LEU A 736 -3.60 17.90 7.67
C LEU A 736 -4.32 19.20 7.28
N THR A 737 -3.95 20.33 7.87
CA THR A 737 -4.44 21.65 7.43
C THR A 737 -4.08 21.99 5.97
N ALA A 738 -3.16 21.23 5.37
CA ALA A 738 -2.72 21.38 4.00
C ALA A 738 -2.57 19.99 3.33
N ALA A 739 -3.64 19.18 3.29
CA ALA A 739 -3.60 17.96 2.49
C ALA A 739 -3.34 18.36 1.02
N PRO A 740 -2.25 17.85 0.40
CA PRO A 740 -1.90 18.21 -0.95
C PRO A 740 -2.96 17.71 -1.93
N ALA A 741 -3.03 18.33 -3.10
CA ALA A 741 -3.76 17.78 -4.23
C ALA A 741 -3.24 16.36 -4.54
N LEU A 742 -4.15 15.43 -4.80
CA LEU A 742 -3.83 14.02 -4.99
C LEU A 742 -3.82 13.68 -6.48
N PRO A 743 -2.64 13.49 -7.09
CA PRO A 743 -2.55 12.98 -8.45
C PRO A 743 -2.97 11.51 -8.49
N PHE A 744 -3.66 11.13 -9.57
CA PHE A 744 -4.09 9.75 -9.79
C PHE A 744 -4.07 9.39 -11.28
N ALA A 745 -3.96 8.11 -11.55
CA ALA A 745 -4.17 7.54 -12.87
C ALA A 745 -5.37 6.58 -12.86
N MET A 746 -6.14 6.62 -13.92
CA MET A 746 -7.21 5.67 -14.14
C MET A 746 -7.11 5.09 -15.54
N LEU A 747 -7.16 3.77 -15.65
CA LEU A 747 -7.26 3.07 -16.92
C LEU A 747 -8.64 2.42 -17.02
N VAL A 748 -9.36 2.72 -18.10
CA VAL A 748 -10.71 2.20 -18.36
C VAL A 748 -10.66 1.38 -19.63
N SER A 749 -11.20 0.16 -19.61
CA SER A 749 -11.44 -0.64 -20.82
C SER A 749 -12.91 -0.94 -21.01
N MET A 750 -13.34 -0.83 -22.25
CA MET A 750 -14.70 -1.12 -22.71
C MET A 750 -14.62 -2.14 -23.82
N ARG A 751 -15.33 -3.27 -23.69
CA ARG A 751 -15.36 -4.33 -24.70
C ARG A 751 -16.78 -4.68 -25.08
N ALA A 752 -17.08 -4.59 -26.38
CA ALA A 752 -18.32 -5.03 -26.98
C ALA A 752 -18.19 -6.44 -27.58
N PRO A 753 -19.28 -7.12 -27.95
CA PRO A 753 -19.21 -8.36 -28.70
C PRO A 753 -18.45 -8.22 -30.01
N GLN A 754 -17.96 -9.32 -30.55
CA GLN A 754 -17.27 -9.35 -31.85
C GLN A 754 -18.16 -8.75 -32.97
N GLY A 755 -17.49 -8.09 -33.91
CA GLY A 755 -18.15 -7.40 -35.04
C GLY A 755 -18.67 -5.98 -34.75
N VAL A 756 -18.51 -5.50 -33.53
CA VAL A 756 -18.76 -4.09 -33.17
C VAL A 756 -17.48 -3.29 -33.35
N LYS A 757 -17.52 -2.22 -34.14
CA LYS A 757 -16.38 -1.30 -34.36
C LYS A 757 -16.30 -0.25 -33.26
N LEU A 758 -16.07 -0.72 -32.02
CA LEU A 758 -16.11 0.15 -30.84
C LEU A 758 -14.98 1.18 -30.84
N TYR A 759 -13.78 0.79 -31.21
CA TYR A 759 -12.61 1.69 -31.19
C TYR A 759 -12.84 2.91 -32.10
N GLU A 760 -13.26 2.69 -33.34
CA GLU A 760 -13.52 3.74 -34.31
C GLU A 760 -14.71 4.63 -33.89
N ALA A 761 -15.74 4.05 -33.30
CA ALA A 761 -16.91 4.80 -32.81
C ALA A 761 -16.50 5.70 -31.61
N VAL A 762 -15.63 5.23 -30.70
CA VAL A 762 -15.08 6.04 -29.61
C VAL A 762 -14.27 7.21 -30.17
N ARG A 763 -13.34 6.97 -31.06
CA ARG A 763 -12.53 8.04 -31.67
C ARG A 763 -13.36 9.07 -32.43
N GLN A 764 -14.43 8.63 -33.12
CA GLN A 764 -15.31 9.53 -33.87
C GLN A 764 -16.13 10.42 -32.92
N GLN A 765 -16.65 9.85 -31.84
CA GLN A 765 -17.53 10.59 -30.92
C GLN A 765 -16.72 11.44 -29.90
N TYR A 766 -15.52 11.01 -29.58
CA TYR A 766 -14.64 11.67 -28.58
C TYR A 766 -13.29 12.05 -29.20
N PRO A 767 -13.26 13.06 -30.11
CA PRO A 767 -12.03 13.43 -30.85
C PRO A 767 -10.92 14.00 -29.94
N VAL A 768 -11.24 14.38 -28.71
CA VAL A 768 -10.27 14.82 -27.68
C VAL A 768 -9.36 13.68 -27.24
N LEU A 769 -9.80 12.43 -27.36
CA LEU A 769 -9.00 11.26 -27.02
C LEU A 769 -7.98 10.99 -28.11
N THR A 770 -6.71 10.94 -27.74
CA THR A 770 -5.60 10.78 -28.67
C THR A 770 -4.94 9.41 -28.53
N PRO A 771 -4.56 8.74 -29.65
CA PRO A 771 -3.80 7.51 -29.56
C PRO A 771 -2.46 7.71 -28.85
N LEU A 772 -2.12 6.81 -27.92
CA LEU A 772 -0.78 6.78 -27.33
C LEU A 772 0.26 6.46 -28.40
N THR A 773 1.29 7.28 -28.48
CA THR A 773 2.41 7.07 -29.38
C THR A 773 3.57 6.42 -28.63
N ALA A 774 3.97 5.23 -29.09
CA ALA A 774 5.12 4.55 -28.51
C ALA A 774 6.43 5.30 -28.84
N ARG A 775 7.25 5.57 -27.85
CA ARG A 775 8.54 6.26 -27.99
C ARG A 775 9.65 5.35 -28.51
N ILE A 776 9.52 4.04 -28.30
CA ILE A 776 10.39 3.01 -28.86
C ILE A 776 9.54 2.01 -29.65
N PRO A 777 10.12 1.27 -30.62
CA PRO A 777 9.36 0.33 -31.46
C PRO A 777 8.62 -0.72 -30.64
N LEU A 778 7.36 -0.96 -31.03
CA LEU A 778 6.58 -2.09 -30.52
C LEU A 778 7.12 -3.40 -31.10
N ARG A 779 7.21 -4.40 -30.26
CA ARG A 779 7.71 -5.73 -30.63
C ARG A 779 6.55 -6.71 -30.62
N LEU A 780 5.74 -6.65 -31.65
CA LEU A 780 4.70 -7.65 -31.85
C LEU A 780 5.36 -9.00 -32.16
N ARG A 781 4.86 -10.10 -31.61
CA ARG A 781 5.31 -11.44 -31.99
C ARG A 781 5.03 -11.66 -33.46
N PRO A 782 5.98 -12.26 -34.24
CA PRO A 782 5.76 -12.60 -35.61
C PRO A 782 4.61 -13.61 -35.81
#